data_9c39cf3219f3f64709ad1b5e8ab8abb6
#
_entry.id   9c39cf3219f3f64709ad1b5e8ab8abb6
#
_cell.length_a   1.000
_cell.length_b   1.000
_cell.length_c   1.000
_cell.angle_alpha   90.00
_cell.angle_beta   90.00
_cell.angle_gamma   90.00
#
_symmetry.space_group_name_H-M   'P 1'
#
loop_
_entity.id
_entity.type
_entity.pdbx_description
1 polymer ?
#
loop_
_entity_poly.entity_id
_entity_poly.type
_entity_poly.pdbx_seq_one_letter_code
_entity_poly.pdbx_strand_id
1 'polypeptide(L)'
;MSDDVPPSGVVDLDLPDGVSTLLTETWGIETLHPPQAQAMPAALSGRNVLLAIPTASGKSLVAYLAMFQRLLVDSPGSQAFYLVPLKALASEKVEELRQAGELLGLKIGMAVGDRAGETVSIDEADIVVATSEKFDSLLRNRQDLLKKVSIVVADEIHLIHDGSRGPTMEINLARIRLEIPNAQILALSATIGNAQELANWLDAELIQSQWRPVTLRYATYCENLIEPRKQVGPEENQRTLPPPFELEDVGDDVCNILYSTIQEGGQMLLFRGTRRNAESSATRLATWMRKRMIQWGKNPDEEPDGFDTTGRLSELSEIAEQVNSSEESTMMSDRLVESIQSGIAFHHAGLTSAQRRVIENAFRNKKLFAICATPTLAAGVNLPARRVIVRDLTRWADGFSRLLPRMEIHQMLGRAGRPRFDLIGDAWLMTRNAEHADEMSQRYFEEATEDVVSKLSADPALRVHVLAAIATGGQKNRDSLGKFFQKTFLATSIPNDTLQGRIDEIIGWLSTHGFVEKLGEDDALVEKIKATESEGNEGVPEDWDDEMPAWAESASMHEGVGLLDELQEKPPPKRPKRPAIVGFQSAGAFAASQPEISIPDSPAMTYVATPFGERVSRLYLDPLSGLILRDGLRRARQVICRIIEDRSISPWALLHLVVSTPDFPPLWPRGNQNELIDKKIDMMADQILLEPSEINALGFPQEVNAIAKSAWTLESWMLEESMREIESTLGVAPGDLRIRVDHATWLLNAAREISLHDDGLNELLVEAEADLIECIEITRKRVLNGCKEDLLALIAIRGVGRVRARTLANHGFRTPMELCQMKKKSQQKLADERGWSPHLVRTIMDAADRALRARR
;
A
#
# COMPACT_ATOMS: atom_id res chain seq x y z
N MET A 1 -25.67 24.68 3.18
CA MET A 1 -26.86 24.00 3.70
C MET A 1 -26.58 23.79 5.16
N SER A 2 -27.50 24.16 6.04
CA SER A 2 -27.28 24.27 7.49
C SER A 2 -26.99 22.88 8.09
N ASP A 3 -25.94 22.79 8.92
CA ASP A 3 -25.61 21.63 9.75
C ASP A 3 -26.61 21.34 10.88
N ASP A 4 -27.81 21.92 10.79
CA ASP A 4 -28.86 21.95 11.81
C ASP A 4 -29.80 20.72 11.82
N VAL A 5 -29.31 19.55 11.38
CA VAL A 5 -30.09 18.31 11.56
C VAL A 5 -29.84 17.79 12.97
N PRO A 6 -30.83 17.77 13.85
CA PRO A 6 -30.66 17.23 15.19
C PRO A 6 -30.25 15.75 15.11
N PRO A 7 -29.41 15.27 16.04
CA PRO A 7 -29.04 13.85 16.08
C PRO A 7 -30.31 13.01 16.21
N SER A 8 -30.49 12.06 15.28
CA SER A 8 -31.61 11.12 15.35
C SER A 8 -31.28 10.00 16.30
N GLY A 9 -32.20 9.64 17.19
CA GLY A 9 -32.09 8.43 18.00
C GLY A 9 -32.03 7.18 17.11
N VAL A 10 -31.20 6.21 17.48
CA VAL A 10 -31.15 4.91 16.77
C VAL A 10 -32.54 4.23 16.77
N VAL A 11 -33.33 4.45 17.82
CA VAL A 11 -34.68 3.89 17.97
C VAL A 11 -35.67 4.44 16.96
N ASP A 12 -35.39 5.64 16.41
CA ASP A 12 -36.27 6.31 15.45
C ASP A 12 -36.00 5.85 14.00
N LEU A 13 -34.97 5.01 13.79
CA LEU A 13 -34.63 4.49 12.49
C LEU A 13 -35.32 3.14 12.24
N ASP A 14 -35.88 2.98 11.03
CA ASP A 14 -36.44 1.72 10.59
C ASP A 14 -35.29 0.80 10.15
N LEU A 15 -34.66 0.13 11.12
CA LEU A 15 -33.49 -0.72 10.93
C LEU A 15 -33.88 -2.21 10.97
N PRO A 16 -33.12 -3.07 10.28
CA PRO A 16 -33.34 -4.52 10.32
C PRO A 16 -33.29 -5.08 11.75
N ASP A 17 -33.97 -6.18 11.99
CA ASP A 17 -34.00 -6.85 13.28
C ASP A 17 -32.58 -7.12 13.81
N GLY A 18 -32.33 -6.85 15.07
CA GLY A 18 -31.03 -7.04 15.74
C GLY A 18 -30.02 -5.89 15.52
N VAL A 19 -30.18 -5.04 14.49
CA VAL A 19 -29.26 -3.92 14.25
C VAL A 19 -29.35 -2.86 15.34
N SER A 20 -30.55 -2.57 15.83
CA SER A 20 -30.72 -1.63 16.96
C SER A 20 -30.03 -2.14 18.23
N THR A 21 -30.13 -3.43 18.53
CA THR A 21 -29.45 -4.09 19.65
C THR A 21 -27.92 -4.03 19.48
N LEU A 22 -27.42 -4.31 18.28
CA LEU A 22 -25.99 -4.19 17.95
C LEU A 22 -25.47 -2.77 18.23
N LEU A 23 -26.21 -1.75 17.79
CA LEU A 23 -25.83 -0.35 17.98
C LEU A 23 -25.81 0.04 19.46
N THR A 24 -26.91 -0.22 20.18
CA THR A 24 -27.09 0.26 21.56
C THR A 24 -26.33 -0.58 22.57
N GLU A 25 -26.42 -1.90 22.53
CA GLU A 25 -25.85 -2.78 23.54
C GLU A 25 -24.40 -3.16 23.26
N THR A 26 -24.02 -3.36 21.99
CA THR A 26 -22.65 -3.81 21.65
C THR A 26 -21.72 -2.64 21.36
N TRP A 27 -22.17 -1.67 20.55
CA TRP A 27 -21.34 -0.53 20.15
C TRP A 27 -21.54 0.71 21.00
N GLY A 28 -22.57 0.74 21.87
CA GLY A 28 -22.88 1.86 22.77
C GLY A 28 -23.23 3.14 22.01
N ILE A 29 -23.94 3.02 20.88
CA ILE A 29 -24.38 4.11 20.04
C ILE A 29 -25.90 4.26 20.20
N GLU A 30 -26.34 5.30 20.90
CA GLU A 30 -27.76 5.62 21.13
C GLU A 30 -28.27 6.64 20.12
N THR A 31 -27.41 7.54 19.66
CA THR A 31 -27.72 8.63 18.74
C THR A 31 -26.71 8.73 17.61
N LEU A 32 -27.18 9.10 16.43
CA LEU A 32 -26.34 9.39 15.29
C LEU A 32 -25.79 10.82 15.34
N HIS A 33 -24.57 10.99 14.90
CA HIS A 33 -24.01 12.32 14.64
C HIS A 33 -24.75 13.03 13.51
N PRO A 34 -24.84 14.37 13.49
CA PRO A 34 -25.62 15.13 12.51
C PRO A 34 -25.34 14.73 11.04
N PRO A 35 -24.08 14.58 10.56
CA PRO A 35 -23.83 14.14 9.20
C PRO A 35 -24.26 12.69 8.92
N GLN A 36 -24.20 11.82 9.93
CA GLN A 36 -24.69 10.44 9.82
C GLN A 36 -26.22 10.44 9.67
N ALA A 37 -26.92 11.18 10.53
CA ALA A 37 -28.39 11.32 10.49
C ALA A 37 -28.84 11.87 9.13
N GLN A 38 -28.13 12.85 8.58
CA GLN A 38 -28.42 13.43 7.27
C GLN A 38 -28.26 12.42 6.13
N ALA A 39 -27.27 11.49 6.23
CA ALA A 39 -27.01 10.50 5.21
C ALA A 39 -27.98 9.31 5.23
N MET A 40 -28.60 8.99 6.39
CA MET A 40 -29.40 7.77 6.57
C MET A 40 -30.56 7.63 5.57
N PRO A 41 -31.39 8.64 5.31
CA PRO A 41 -32.52 8.48 4.39
C PRO A 41 -32.11 8.05 2.98
N ALA A 42 -30.98 8.58 2.48
CA ALA A 42 -30.46 8.20 1.18
C ALA A 42 -29.79 6.82 1.22
N ALA A 43 -28.96 6.57 2.23
CA ALA A 43 -28.21 5.33 2.37
C ALA A 43 -29.12 4.11 2.54
N LEU A 44 -30.14 4.19 3.40
CA LEU A 44 -31.08 3.09 3.65
C LEU A 44 -32.06 2.88 2.50
N SER A 45 -32.42 3.94 1.72
CA SER A 45 -33.29 3.79 0.55
C SER A 45 -32.59 3.22 -0.70
N GLY A 46 -31.32 2.84 -0.61
CA GLY A 46 -30.58 2.25 -1.72
C GLY A 46 -30.05 3.25 -2.73
N ARG A 47 -30.09 4.57 -2.45
CA ARG A 47 -29.47 5.58 -3.31
C ARG A 47 -27.96 5.59 -3.12
N ASN A 48 -27.23 5.98 -4.15
CA ASN A 48 -25.80 6.24 -4.01
C ASN A 48 -25.57 7.46 -3.12
N VAL A 49 -24.54 7.40 -2.27
CA VAL A 49 -24.19 8.50 -1.36
C VAL A 49 -22.70 8.76 -1.41
N LEU A 50 -22.32 10.02 -1.53
CA LEU A 50 -20.96 10.48 -1.25
C LEU A 50 -20.94 11.22 0.10
N LEU A 51 -20.26 10.62 1.08
CA LEU A 51 -20.11 11.18 2.41
C LEU A 51 -18.73 11.84 2.54
N ALA A 52 -18.66 13.15 2.32
CA ALA A 52 -17.44 13.97 2.37
C ALA A 52 -17.35 14.71 3.71
N ILE A 53 -16.90 14.01 4.76
CA ILE A 53 -16.81 14.54 6.13
C ILE A 53 -15.44 14.24 6.74
N PRO A 54 -14.99 14.96 7.77
CA PRO A 54 -13.67 14.77 8.38
C PRO A 54 -13.43 13.34 8.88
N THR A 55 -12.17 12.97 9.02
CA THR A 55 -11.77 11.72 9.69
C THR A 55 -12.28 11.70 11.15
N ALA A 56 -12.52 10.51 11.70
CA ALA A 56 -13.06 10.30 13.05
C ALA A 56 -14.51 10.81 13.27
N SER A 57 -15.27 11.15 12.22
CA SER A 57 -16.70 11.53 12.32
C SER A 57 -17.66 10.33 12.14
N GLY A 58 -17.14 9.10 12.10
CA GLY A 58 -17.96 7.89 12.07
C GLY A 58 -18.57 7.54 10.70
N LYS A 59 -17.88 7.86 9.59
CA LYS A 59 -18.29 7.55 8.21
C LYS A 59 -18.69 6.10 8.01
N SER A 60 -17.88 5.17 8.54
CA SER A 60 -18.08 3.73 8.37
C SER A 60 -19.42 3.24 8.90
N LEU A 61 -20.00 3.88 9.92
CA LEU A 61 -21.29 3.49 10.48
C LEU A 61 -22.42 3.60 9.45
N VAL A 62 -22.41 4.67 8.64
CA VAL A 62 -23.41 4.86 7.57
C VAL A 62 -23.30 3.73 6.55
N ALA A 63 -22.08 3.36 6.17
CA ALA A 63 -21.85 2.26 5.26
C ALA A 63 -22.28 0.90 5.83
N TYR A 64 -22.01 0.66 7.12
CA TYR A 64 -22.43 -0.59 7.78
C TYR A 64 -23.94 -0.74 7.81
N LEU A 65 -24.66 0.32 8.21
CA LEU A 65 -26.12 0.29 8.27
C LEU A 65 -26.75 0.08 6.88
N ALA A 66 -26.23 0.72 5.86
CA ALA A 66 -26.69 0.51 4.49
C ALA A 66 -26.41 -0.92 4.00
N MET A 67 -25.23 -1.51 4.31
CA MET A 67 -24.94 -2.91 3.98
C MET A 67 -25.91 -3.85 4.71
N PHE A 68 -26.16 -3.65 6.00
CA PHE A 68 -27.09 -4.48 6.77
C PHE A 68 -28.53 -4.39 6.21
N GLN A 69 -29.00 -3.19 5.89
CA GLN A 69 -30.29 -2.99 5.23
C GLN A 69 -30.36 -3.76 3.92
N ARG A 70 -29.32 -3.64 3.09
CA ARG A 70 -29.28 -4.28 1.76
C ARG A 70 -29.27 -5.80 1.85
N LEU A 71 -28.45 -6.38 2.73
CA LEU A 71 -28.28 -7.81 2.84
C LEU A 71 -29.41 -8.51 3.61
N LEU A 72 -29.99 -7.86 4.61
CA LEU A 72 -31.01 -8.49 5.45
C LEU A 72 -32.44 -8.25 4.95
N VAL A 73 -32.71 -7.11 4.28
CA VAL A 73 -34.07 -6.71 3.88
C VAL A 73 -34.24 -6.62 2.37
N ASP A 74 -33.42 -5.75 1.69
CA ASP A 74 -33.70 -5.39 0.31
C ASP A 74 -33.31 -6.49 -0.69
N SER A 75 -32.19 -7.18 -0.43
CA SER A 75 -31.60 -8.17 -1.36
C SER A 75 -30.96 -9.33 -0.59
N PRO A 76 -31.73 -10.13 0.15
CA PRO A 76 -31.19 -11.28 0.90
C PRO A 76 -30.47 -12.28 -0.02
N GLY A 77 -29.29 -12.75 0.40
CA GLY A 77 -28.45 -13.67 -0.37
C GLY A 77 -27.56 -12.99 -1.43
N SER A 78 -27.58 -11.65 -1.49
CA SER A 78 -26.59 -10.89 -2.26
C SER A 78 -25.31 -10.68 -1.46
N GLN A 79 -24.29 -10.07 -2.07
CA GLN A 79 -23.01 -9.76 -1.44
C GLN A 79 -22.77 -8.25 -1.38
N ALA A 80 -22.14 -7.81 -0.29
CA ALA A 80 -21.60 -6.48 -0.11
C ALA A 80 -20.07 -6.50 -0.22
N PHE A 81 -19.49 -5.55 -0.93
CA PHE A 81 -18.04 -5.33 -0.94
C PHE A 81 -17.69 -4.03 -0.22
N TYR A 82 -16.77 -4.10 0.72
CA TYR A 82 -16.19 -2.95 1.41
C TYR A 82 -14.75 -2.77 0.95
N LEU A 83 -14.53 -1.79 0.06
CA LEU A 83 -13.22 -1.52 -0.52
C LEU A 83 -12.42 -0.58 0.36
N VAL A 84 -11.23 -1.00 0.73
CA VAL A 84 -10.29 -0.21 1.54
C VAL A 84 -8.96 -0.02 0.80
N PRO A 85 -8.24 1.07 1.07
CA PRO A 85 -6.96 1.30 0.40
C PRO A 85 -5.81 0.43 0.93
N LEU A 86 -5.95 -0.20 2.10
CA LEU A 86 -4.84 -0.83 2.81
C LEU A 86 -5.25 -2.11 3.53
N LYS A 87 -4.37 -3.12 3.53
CA LYS A 87 -4.54 -4.37 4.29
C LYS A 87 -4.74 -4.14 5.80
N ALA A 88 -4.02 -3.20 6.39
CA ALA A 88 -4.19 -2.87 7.80
C ALA A 88 -5.61 -2.42 8.12
N LEU A 89 -6.18 -1.56 7.26
CA LEU A 89 -7.58 -1.13 7.36
C LEU A 89 -8.55 -2.27 7.09
N ALA A 90 -8.24 -3.17 6.15
CA ALA A 90 -9.07 -4.36 5.90
C ALA A 90 -9.18 -5.21 7.17
N SER A 91 -8.08 -5.49 7.84
CA SER A 91 -8.08 -6.26 9.08
C SER A 91 -8.86 -5.58 10.21
N GLU A 92 -8.76 -4.25 10.33
CA GLU A 92 -9.53 -3.46 11.29
C GLU A 92 -11.03 -3.54 10.99
N LYS A 93 -11.41 -3.36 9.72
CA LYS A 93 -12.83 -3.43 9.29
C LYS A 93 -13.43 -4.83 9.44
N VAL A 94 -12.68 -5.86 9.13
CA VAL A 94 -13.12 -7.25 9.35
C VAL A 94 -13.39 -7.51 10.84
N GLU A 95 -12.52 -7.02 11.74
CA GLU A 95 -12.71 -7.22 13.17
C GLU A 95 -13.93 -6.46 13.69
N GLU A 96 -14.14 -5.21 13.25
CA GLU A 96 -15.34 -4.44 13.56
C GLU A 96 -16.63 -5.14 13.06
N LEU A 97 -16.63 -5.61 11.81
CA LEU A 97 -17.77 -6.26 11.18
C LEU A 97 -18.01 -7.68 11.71
N ARG A 98 -17.00 -8.40 12.21
CA ARG A 98 -17.16 -9.75 12.76
C ARG A 98 -18.09 -9.77 13.96
N GLN A 99 -18.01 -8.78 14.85
CA GLN A 99 -18.92 -8.62 15.98
C GLN A 99 -20.37 -8.45 15.51
N ALA A 100 -20.58 -7.65 14.45
CA ALA A 100 -21.89 -7.51 13.84
C ALA A 100 -22.35 -8.80 13.15
N GLY A 101 -21.47 -9.47 12.44
CA GLY A 101 -21.75 -10.72 11.74
C GLY A 101 -22.24 -11.83 12.69
N GLU A 102 -21.62 -11.97 13.86
CA GLU A 102 -22.03 -12.95 14.88
C GLU A 102 -23.46 -12.71 15.38
N LEU A 103 -23.86 -11.46 15.55
CA LEU A 103 -25.21 -11.08 16.03
C LEU A 103 -26.27 -11.13 14.94
N LEU A 104 -25.93 -10.73 13.72
CA LEU A 104 -26.85 -10.61 12.59
C LEU A 104 -26.89 -11.85 11.70
N GLY A 105 -26.07 -12.87 11.97
CA GLY A 105 -25.97 -14.08 11.18
C GLY A 105 -25.29 -13.88 9.81
N LEU A 106 -24.48 -12.81 9.66
CA LEU A 106 -23.75 -12.49 8.42
C LEU A 106 -22.32 -13.02 8.46
N LYS A 107 -21.89 -13.64 7.38
CA LYS A 107 -20.53 -14.14 7.21
C LYS A 107 -19.62 -13.05 6.66
N ILE A 108 -18.51 -12.81 7.33
CA ILE A 108 -17.54 -11.79 6.95
C ILE A 108 -16.30 -12.44 6.36
N GLY A 109 -15.99 -12.12 5.10
CA GLY A 109 -14.80 -12.53 4.39
C GLY A 109 -13.79 -11.38 4.26
N MET A 110 -12.51 -11.74 4.07
CA MET A 110 -11.45 -10.78 3.79
C MET A 110 -10.73 -11.19 2.50
N ALA A 111 -10.64 -10.27 1.55
CA ALA A 111 -9.93 -10.47 0.30
C ALA A 111 -8.77 -9.48 0.20
N VAL A 112 -7.59 -9.93 0.59
CA VAL A 112 -6.30 -9.21 0.52
C VAL A 112 -5.22 -10.15 0.00
N GLY A 113 -4.07 -9.63 -0.47
CA GLY A 113 -3.08 -10.42 -1.23
C GLY A 113 -2.51 -11.68 -0.57
N ASP A 114 -2.48 -11.79 0.77
CA ASP A 114 -1.91 -12.96 1.48
C ASP A 114 -3.00 -13.90 2.02
N ARG A 115 -2.81 -15.21 1.83
CA ARG A 115 -3.72 -16.28 2.31
C ARG A 115 -3.78 -16.48 3.84
N ALA A 116 -3.00 -15.76 4.63
CA ALA A 116 -2.91 -16.02 6.06
C ALA A 116 -4.12 -15.47 6.82
N GLY A 117 -5.18 -16.24 6.94
CA GLY A 117 -6.28 -16.00 7.86
C GLY A 117 -7.69 -16.02 7.31
N GLU A 118 -7.92 -16.49 6.09
CA GLU A 118 -9.28 -16.67 5.56
C GLU A 118 -10.04 -17.74 6.34
N THR A 119 -10.96 -17.31 7.19
CA THR A 119 -11.89 -18.20 7.91
C THR A 119 -13.16 -18.48 7.10
N VAL A 120 -13.48 -17.64 6.10
CA VAL A 120 -14.69 -17.75 5.28
C VAL A 120 -14.29 -17.54 3.82
N SER A 121 -14.71 -18.46 2.94
CA SER A 121 -14.54 -18.33 1.49
C SER A 121 -15.28 -17.10 0.95
N ILE A 122 -14.74 -16.44 -0.07
CA ILE A 122 -15.37 -15.28 -0.73
C ILE A 122 -16.78 -15.64 -1.24
N ASP A 123 -16.97 -16.87 -1.72
CA ASP A 123 -18.27 -17.34 -2.23
C ASP A 123 -19.33 -17.50 -1.15
N GLU A 124 -18.92 -17.76 0.09
CA GLU A 124 -19.79 -17.95 1.23
C GLU A 124 -19.98 -16.68 2.07
N ALA A 125 -19.17 -15.66 1.85
CA ALA A 125 -19.23 -14.42 2.59
C ALA A 125 -20.40 -13.56 2.14
N ASP A 126 -21.13 -12.98 3.08
CA ASP A 126 -22.15 -11.95 2.81
C ASP A 126 -21.51 -10.58 2.66
N ILE A 127 -20.48 -10.28 3.45
CA ILE A 127 -19.69 -9.05 3.35
C ILE A 127 -18.23 -9.43 3.11
N VAL A 128 -17.66 -8.90 2.03
CA VAL A 128 -16.25 -9.07 1.68
C VAL A 128 -15.52 -7.73 1.86
N VAL A 129 -14.57 -7.68 2.77
CA VAL A 129 -13.66 -6.54 2.89
C VAL A 129 -12.44 -6.79 2.01
N ALA A 130 -12.22 -5.94 1.03
CA ALA A 130 -11.19 -6.13 0.01
C ALA A 130 -10.34 -4.86 -0.22
N THR A 131 -9.09 -5.03 -0.67
CA THR A 131 -8.38 -3.92 -1.29
C THR A 131 -8.90 -3.68 -2.71
N SER A 132 -8.75 -2.45 -3.22
CA SER A 132 -9.19 -2.09 -4.58
C SER A 132 -8.54 -2.97 -5.64
N GLU A 133 -7.28 -3.33 -5.46
CA GLU A 133 -6.50 -4.18 -6.36
C GLU A 133 -7.00 -5.63 -6.33
N LYS A 134 -7.25 -6.18 -5.14
CA LYS A 134 -7.79 -7.55 -5.04
C LYS A 134 -9.21 -7.63 -5.59
N PHE A 135 -10.01 -6.60 -5.39
CA PHE A 135 -11.34 -6.52 -5.99
C PHE A 135 -11.26 -6.49 -7.53
N ASP A 136 -10.37 -5.68 -8.12
CA ASP A 136 -10.15 -5.68 -9.57
C ASP A 136 -9.65 -7.06 -10.07
N SER A 137 -8.75 -7.72 -9.33
CA SER A 137 -8.32 -9.09 -9.63
C SER A 137 -9.49 -10.08 -9.63
N LEU A 138 -10.35 -10.01 -8.62
CA LEU A 138 -11.56 -10.85 -8.55
C LEU A 138 -12.47 -10.59 -9.74
N LEU A 139 -12.69 -9.33 -10.10
CA LEU A 139 -13.53 -8.98 -11.26
C LEU A 139 -12.94 -9.45 -12.60
N ARG A 140 -11.61 -9.50 -12.73
CA ARG A 140 -10.95 -10.02 -13.95
C ARG A 140 -11.07 -11.54 -14.07
N ASN A 141 -11.01 -12.25 -12.95
CA ASN A 141 -10.97 -13.72 -12.93
C ASN A 141 -12.34 -14.36 -12.67
N ARG A 142 -13.27 -13.64 -12.06
CA ARG A 142 -14.55 -14.14 -11.55
C ARG A 142 -15.71 -13.22 -11.92
N GLN A 143 -16.10 -13.22 -13.19
CA GLN A 143 -17.25 -12.40 -13.66
C GLN A 143 -18.60 -12.82 -13.04
N ASP A 144 -18.71 -14.05 -12.54
CA ASP A 144 -19.88 -14.56 -11.82
C ASP A 144 -20.14 -13.81 -10.51
N LEU A 145 -19.09 -13.29 -9.84
CA LEU A 145 -19.23 -12.51 -8.61
C LEU A 145 -20.06 -11.24 -8.83
N LEU A 146 -19.91 -10.58 -9.95
CA LEU A 146 -20.65 -9.36 -10.28
C LEU A 146 -22.17 -9.53 -10.15
N LYS A 147 -22.69 -10.72 -10.49
CA LYS A 147 -24.12 -11.01 -10.43
C LYS A 147 -24.71 -11.03 -9.02
N LYS A 148 -23.87 -11.22 -8.00
CA LYS A 148 -24.27 -11.27 -6.60
C LYS A 148 -24.13 -9.94 -5.88
N VAL A 149 -23.36 -8.99 -6.43
CA VAL A 149 -23.06 -7.71 -5.77
C VAL A 149 -24.28 -6.80 -5.78
N SER A 150 -24.74 -6.38 -4.60
CA SER A 150 -25.85 -5.43 -4.46
C SER A 150 -25.42 -4.07 -3.91
N ILE A 151 -24.28 -4.00 -3.23
CA ILE A 151 -23.75 -2.77 -2.64
C ILE A 151 -22.23 -2.81 -2.64
N VAL A 152 -21.59 -1.69 -2.98
CA VAL A 152 -20.16 -1.47 -2.89
C VAL A 152 -19.87 -0.22 -2.08
N VAL A 153 -19.08 -0.36 -1.04
CA VAL A 153 -18.55 0.75 -0.25
C VAL A 153 -17.14 1.04 -0.74
N ALA A 154 -16.89 2.27 -1.20
CA ALA A 154 -15.56 2.76 -1.56
C ALA A 154 -15.05 3.67 -0.44
N ASP A 155 -14.23 3.12 0.46
CA ASP A 155 -13.64 3.90 1.56
C ASP A 155 -12.43 4.70 1.06
N GLU A 156 -12.26 5.90 1.61
CA GLU A 156 -11.22 6.87 1.25
C GLU A 156 -11.16 7.17 -0.26
N ILE A 157 -12.33 7.36 -0.91
CA ILE A 157 -12.45 7.55 -2.37
C ILE A 157 -11.60 8.72 -2.91
N HIS A 158 -11.23 9.69 -2.08
CA HIS A 158 -10.33 10.77 -2.47
C HIS A 158 -8.95 10.26 -2.93
N LEU A 159 -8.60 9.01 -2.65
CA LEU A 159 -7.40 8.35 -3.19
C LEU A 159 -7.45 8.11 -4.71
N ILE A 160 -8.52 8.44 -5.42
CA ILE A 160 -8.51 8.58 -6.89
C ILE A 160 -7.38 9.55 -7.33
N HIS A 161 -7.03 10.52 -6.49
CA HIS A 161 -5.88 11.41 -6.72
C HIS A 161 -4.51 10.74 -6.51
N ASP A 162 -4.45 9.54 -5.96
CA ASP A 162 -3.20 8.78 -5.77
C ASP A 162 -2.77 8.14 -7.10
N GLY A 163 -1.52 8.39 -7.53
CA GLY A 163 -1.01 7.93 -8.82
C GLY A 163 -0.96 6.41 -8.96
N SER A 164 -0.83 5.67 -7.85
CA SER A 164 -0.68 4.21 -7.86
C SER A 164 -2.01 3.46 -7.71
N ARG A 165 -2.92 3.94 -6.85
CA ARG A 165 -4.18 3.25 -6.50
C ARG A 165 -5.41 3.87 -7.12
N GLY A 166 -5.34 5.18 -7.37
CA GLY A 166 -6.44 5.93 -7.93
C GLY A 166 -7.00 5.31 -9.22
N PRO A 167 -6.15 4.99 -10.20
CA PRO A 167 -6.60 4.37 -11.44
C PRO A 167 -7.41 3.09 -11.24
N THR A 168 -6.94 2.18 -10.38
CA THR A 168 -7.63 0.91 -10.11
C THR A 168 -8.98 1.13 -9.41
N MET A 169 -9.02 2.02 -8.41
CA MET A 169 -10.28 2.37 -7.73
C MET A 169 -11.29 2.99 -8.71
N GLU A 170 -10.84 3.90 -9.55
CA GLU A 170 -11.67 4.55 -10.55
C GLU A 170 -12.24 3.56 -11.58
N ILE A 171 -11.42 2.66 -12.10
CA ILE A 171 -11.83 1.61 -13.04
C ILE A 171 -12.82 0.63 -12.41
N ASN A 172 -12.60 0.23 -11.16
CA ASN A 172 -13.55 -0.63 -10.45
C ASN A 172 -14.94 0.01 -10.35
N LEU A 173 -14.99 1.28 -9.96
CA LEU A 173 -16.27 2.01 -9.87
C LEU A 173 -16.92 2.24 -11.24
N ALA A 174 -16.13 2.52 -12.27
CA ALA A 174 -16.62 2.63 -13.64
C ALA A 174 -17.21 1.30 -14.14
N ARG A 175 -16.56 0.16 -13.84
CA ARG A 175 -17.02 -1.18 -14.16
C ARG A 175 -18.35 -1.50 -13.47
N ILE A 176 -18.44 -1.25 -12.15
CA ILE A 176 -19.69 -1.44 -11.38
C ILE A 176 -20.83 -0.65 -12.00
N ARG A 177 -20.61 0.64 -12.30
CA ARG A 177 -21.62 1.53 -12.90
C ARG A 177 -22.05 1.10 -14.31
N LEU A 178 -21.21 0.39 -15.05
CA LEU A 178 -21.53 -0.13 -16.38
C LEU A 178 -22.22 -1.50 -16.31
N GLU A 179 -21.64 -2.43 -15.53
CA GLU A 179 -22.01 -3.85 -15.56
C GLU A 179 -23.11 -4.19 -14.53
N ILE A 180 -23.18 -3.42 -13.40
CA ILE A 180 -24.19 -3.62 -12.34
C ILE A 180 -24.83 -2.27 -11.98
N PRO A 181 -25.58 -1.64 -12.88
CA PRO A 181 -26.10 -0.29 -12.66
C PRO A 181 -27.08 -0.18 -11.48
N ASN A 182 -27.60 -1.29 -10.98
CA ASN A 182 -28.50 -1.35 -9.81
C ASN A 182 -27.76 -1.56 -8.49
N ALA A 183 -26.46 -1.79 -8.49
CA ALA A 183 -25.69 -1.89 -7.26
C ALA A 183 -25.54 -0.50 -6.63
N GLN A 184 -25.83 -0.41 -5.34
CA GLN A 184 -25.66 0.83 -4.59
C GLN A 184 -24.17 1.11 -4.39
N ILE A 185 -23.75 2.37 -4.59
CA ILE A 185 -22.38 2.82 -4.32
C ILE A 185 -22.41 3.79 -3.14
N LEU A 186 -21.69 3.46 -2.08
CA LEU A 186 -21.43 4.33 -0.96
C LEU A 186 -19.96 4.75 -0.98
N ALA A 187 -19.70 6.01 -1.24
CA ALA A 187 -18.37 6.58 -1.28
C ALA A 187 -18.07 7.38 -0.02
N LEU A 188 -17.03 6.98 0.71
CA LEU A 188 -16.60 7.66 1.94
C LEU A 188 -15.34 8.45 1.64
N SER A 189 -15.32 9.73 1.96
CA SER A 189 -14.22 10.65 1.68
C SER A 189 -13.86 11.49 2.90
N ALA A 190 -12.59 11.92 2.98
CA ALA A 190 -12.25 13.12 3.71
C ALA A 190 -12.86 14.36 3.02
N THR A 191 -12.71 15.53 3.61
CA THR A 191 -13.10 16.79 2.97
C THR A 191 -12.24 17.07 1.75
N ILE A 192 -12.86 17.32 0.60
CA ILE A 192 -12.24 17.59 -0.70
C ILE A 192 -12.84 18.82 -1.36
N GLY A 193 -12.11 19.47 -2.27
CA GLY A 193 -12.54 20.71 -2.93
C GLY A 193 -13.72 20.49 -3.88
N ASN A 194 -13.64 19.48 -4.73
CA ASN A 194 -14.63 19.19 -5.79
C ASN A 194 -15.57 18.04 -5.46
N ALA A 195 -16.06 17.94 -4.21
CA ALA A 195 -16.94 16.87 -3.78
C ALA A 195 -18.21 16.75 -4.65
N GLN A 196 -18.75 17.86 -5.16
CA GLN A 196 -19.93 17.85 -6.03
C GLN A 196 -19.66 17.20 -7.39
N GLU A 197 -18.47 17.37 -7.98
CA GLU A 197 -18.10 16.73 -9.25
C GLU A 197 -18.00 15.22 -9.07
N LEU A 198 -17.38 14.79 -7.95
CA LEU A 198 -17.27 13.38 -7.61
C LEU A 198 -18.64 12.74 -7.34
N ALA A 199 -19.54 13.45 -6.65
CA ALA A 199 -20.92 13.01 -6.42
C ALA A 199 -21.70 12.89 -7.74
N ASN A 200 -21.59 13.89 -8.62
CA ASN A 200 -22.22 13.87 -9.94
C ASN A 200 -21.70 12.69 -10.78
N TRP A 201 -20.38 12.43 -10.74
CA TRP A 201 -19.80 11.27 -11.43
C TRP A 201 -20.39 9.96 -10.94
N LEU A 202 -20.62 9.79 -9.63
CA LEU A 202 -21.16 8.57 -9.04
C LEU A 202 -22.69 8.49 -9.10
N ASP A 203 -23.36 9.51 -9.60
CA ASP A 203 -24.82 9.68 -9.47
C ASP A 203 -25.26 9.53 -8.00
N ALA A 204 -24.55 10.22 -7.11
CA ALA A 204 -24.66 10.08 -5.67
C ALA A 204 -25.21 11.35 -5.01
N GLU A 205 -25.96 11.19 -3.93
CA GLU A 205 -26.34 12.29 -3.06
C GLU A 205 -25.13 12.73 -2.22
N LEU A 206 -24.77 14.01 -2.30
CA LEU A 206 -23.65 14.57 -1.56
C LEU A 206 -24.06 14.96 -0.15
N ILE A 207 -23.41 14.38 0.83
CA ILE A 207 -23.44 14.81 2.23
C ILE A 207 -22.08 15.37 2.59
N GLN A 208 -22.01 16.68 2.77
CA GLN A 208 -20.77 17.39 3.08
C GLN A 208 -20.90 18.16 4.40
N SER A 209 -20.00 17.95 5.33
CA SER A 209 -19.98 18.64 6.61
C SER A 209 -18.55 18.79 7.13
N GLN A 210 -18.33 19.79 7.97
CA GLN A 210 -17.08 19.96 8.73
C GLN A 210 -17.25 19.53 10.21
N TRP A 211 -18.41 19.03 10.57
CA TRP A 211 -18.73 18.61 11.93
C TRP A 211 -17.76 17.51 12.43
N ARG A 212 -17.39 17.59 13.70
CA ARG A 212 -16.53 16.61 14.39
C ARG A 212 -17.04 16.32 15.80
N PRO A 213 -16.91 15.06 16.27
CA PRO A 213 -17.33 14.70 17.62
C PRO A 213 -16.41 15.27 18.71
N VAL A 214 -15.16 15.55 18.37
CA VAL A 214 -14.17 16.16 19.26
C VAL A 214 -13.80 17.52 18.69
N THR A 215 -13.82 18.55 19.52
CA THR A 215 -13.40 19.89 19.12
C THR A 215 -11.92 19.89 18.73
N LEU A 216 -11.61 20.29 17.52
CA LEU A 216 -10.26 20.40 16.99
C LEU A 216 -9.82 21.85 17.00
N ARG A 217 -8.77 22.16 17.73
CA ARG A 217 -8.17 23.49 17.84
C ARG A 217 -6.92 23.57 16.99
N TYR A 218 -7.01 24.32 15.92
CA TYR A 218 -5.89 24.63 15.04
C TYR A 218 -5.09 25.80 15.59
N ALA A 219 -3.77 25.67 15.65
CA ALA A 219 -2.89 26.73 16.10
C ALA A 219 -1.57 26.71 15.34
N THR A 220 -0.87 27.85 15.37
CA THR A 220 0.52 27.96 14.96
C THR A 220 1.42 28.02 16.20
N TYR A 221 2.55 27.34 16.13
CA TYR A 221 3.61 27.40 17.14
C TYR A 221 4.79 28.16 16.57
N CYS A 222 5.23 29.20 17.26
CA CYS A 222 6.40 29.98 16.92
C CYS A 222 7.09 30.49 18.20
N GLU A 223 8.39 30.22 18.36
CA GLU A 223 9.20 30.74 19.46
C GLU A 223 8.53 30.59 20.85
N ASN A 224 8.11 29.38 21.16
CA ASN A 224 7.41 29.00 22.39
C ASN A 224 5.99 29.56 22.58
N LEU A 225 5.49 30.36 21.66
CA LEU A 225 4.13 30.92 21.66
C LEU A 225 3.18 30.06 20.83
N ILE A 226 2.07 29.67 21.43
CA ILE A 226 0.94 29.03 20.75
C ILE A 226 -0.08 30.08 20.42
N GLU A 227 -0.41 30.23 19.15
CA GLU A 227 -1.44 31.16 18.68
C GLU A 227 -2.62 30.36 18.06
N PRO A 228 -3.74 30.21 18.78
CA PRO A 228 -4.95 29.59 18.26
C PRO A 228 -5.51 30.37 17.06
N ARG A 229 -5.76 29.69 15.94
CA ARG A 229 -6.18 30.30 14.67
C ARG A 229 -7.60 29.90 14.28
N LYS A 230 -8.01 28.66 14.52
CA LYS A 230 -9.33 28.16 14.14
C LYS A 230 -9.77 27.04 15.07
N GLN A 231 -11.07 26.90 15.25
CA GLN A 231 -11.64 25.81 16.01
C GLN A 231 -12.82 25.21 15.24
N VAL A 232 -12.88 23.87 15.20
CA VAL A 232 -13.94 23.12 14.53
C VAL A 232 -14.41 22.01 15.46
N GLY A 233 -15.72 21.87 15.65
CA GLY A 233 -16.27 20.87 16.58
C GLY A 233 -17.79 20.97 16.67
N PRO A 234 -18.40 20.34 17.68
CA PRO A 234 -19.79 20.52 17.99
C PRO A 234 -20.08 22.01 18.29
N GLU A 235 -21.24 22.54 17.87
CA GLU A 235 -21.58 23.98 17.91
C GLU A 235 -21.45 24.63 19.29
N GLU A 236 -21.68 23.87 20.35
CA GLU A 236 -21.60 24.38 21.73
C GLU A 236 -20.19 24.85 22.11
N ASN A 237 -19.15 24.35 21.45
CA ASN A 237 -17.74 24.59 21.75
C ASN A 237 -17.04 25.59 20.79
N GLN A 238 -17.77 26.16 19.81
CA GLN A 238 -17.14 27.00 18.77
C GLN A 238 -17.00 28.48 19.16
N ARG A 239 -17.47 28.91 20.34
CA ARG A 239 -17.81 30.32 20.61
C ARG A 239 -16.63 31.28 20.77
N THR A 240 -15.44 30.88 21.19
CA THR A 240 -14.29 31.80 21.28
C THR A 240 -12.97 31.06 21.22
N LEU A 241 -12.03 31.54 20.40
CA LEU A 241 -10.66 31.08 20.43
C LEU A 241 -10.01 31.49 21.77
N PRO A 242 -9.27 30.62 22.42
CA PRO A 242 -8.47 31.00 23.59
C PRO A 242 -7.41 32.04 23.19
N PRO A 243 -7.00 32.90 24.12
CA PRO A 243 -5.90 33.83 23.83
C PRO A 243 -4.60 33.08 23.55
N PRO A 244 -3.64 33.69 22.84
CA PRO A 244 -2.29 33.15 22.72
C PRO A 244 -1.70 32.87 24.10
N PHE A 245 -0.91 31.80 24.21
CA PHE A 245 -0.26 31.39 25.45
C PHE A 245 1.14 30.83 25.19
N GLU A 246 2.02 30.95 26.16
CA GLU A 246 3.36 30.41 26.12
C GLU A 246 3.42 29.08 26.85
N LEU A 247 4.31 28.20 26.36
CA LEU A 247 4.63 26.94 27.04
C LEU A 247 5.78 27.16 28.04
N GLU A 248 5.85 26.30 29.06
CA GLU A 248 6.99 26.26 29.98
C GLU A 248 8.26 25.90 29.21
N ASP A 249 9.30 26.68 29.37
CA ASP A 249 10.60 26.42 28.73
C ASP A 249 11.40 25.38 29.54
N VAL A 250 11.37 24.14 29.08
CA VAL A 250 12.02 22.99 29.71
C VAL A 250 13.08 22.33 28.82
N GLY A 251 13.28 22.85 27.62
CA GLY A 251 14.23 22.33 26.66
C GLY A 251 14.10 23.00 25.29
N ASP A 252 14.06 22.20 24.24
CA ASP A 252 13.75 22.73 22.92
C ASP A 252 12.23 22.75 22.69
N ASP A 253 11.80 23.42 21.61
CA ASP A 253 10.40 23.57 21.21
C ASP A 253 9.58 22.29 21.32
N VAL A 254 10.11 21.16 20.83
CA VAL A 254 9.39 19.89 20.82
C VAL A 254 9.33 19.28 22.23
N CYS A 255 10.39 19.51 23.04
CA CYS A 255 10.40 19.10 24.45
C CYS A 255 9.38 19.90 25.26
N ASN A 256 9.25 21.21 25.03
CA ASN A 256 8.26 22.07 25.66
C ASN A 256 6.83 21.61 25.35
N ILE A 257 6.57 21.29 24.07
CA ILE A 257 5.27 20.76 23.63
C ILE A 257 4.98 19.38 24.26
N LEU A 258 5.96 18.48 24.28
CA LEU A 258 5.80 17.16 24.88
C LEU A 258 5.51 17.27 26.38
N TYR A 259 6.25 18.11 27.08
CA TYR A 259 6.08 18.31 28.52
C TYR A 259 4.67 18.80 28.85
N SER A 260 4.21 19.88 28.20
CA SER A 260 2.84 20.37 28.33
C SER A 260 1.78 19.30 28.01
N THR A 261 2.05 18.45 27.01
CA THR A 261 1.13 17.35 26.65
C THR A 261 1.05 16.28 27.75
N ILE A 262 2.18 15.95 28.39
CA ILE A 262 2.24 15.00 29.52
C ILE A 262 1.54 15.58 30.74
N GLN A 263 1.74 16.87 31.05
CA GLN A 263 1.05 17.54 32.15
C GLN A 263 -0.50 17.50 31.99
N GLU A 264 -0.98 17.56 30.74
CA GLU A 264 -2.42 17.40 30.42
C GLU A 264 -2.87 15.92 30.37
N GLY A 265 -2.02 14.95 30.70
CA GLY A 265 -2.33 13.52 30.64
C GLY A 265 -2.52 12.99 29.22
N GLY A 266 -2.00 13.72 28.22
CA GLY A 266 -2.14 13.43 26.80
C GLY A 266 -0.99 12.67 26.18
N GLN A 267 -1.15 12.34 24.89
CA GLN A 267 -0.13 11.75 24.03
C GLN A 267 0.07 12.65 22.80
N MET A 268 1.29 12.66 22.25
CA MET A 268 1.69 13.51 21.14
C MET A 268 2.03 12.69 19.89
N LEU A 269 1.53 13.13 18.72
CA LEU A 269 2.06 12.73 17.42
C LEU A 269 2.84 13.89 16.81
N LEU A 270 4.09 13.64 16.42
CA LEU A 270 4.95 14.61 15.75
C LEU A 270 5.23 14.16 14.33
N PHE A 271 4.68 14.86 13.34
CA PHE A 271 4.94 14.56 11.94
C PHE A 271 6.19 15.27 11.41
N ARG A 272 7.03 14.49 10.71
CA ARG A 272 8.27 14.92 10.11
C ARG A 272 8.33 14.55 8.63
N GLY A 273 8.93 15.41 7.82
CA GLY A 273 8.99 15.23 6.36
C GLY A 273 9.87 14.08 5.88
N THR A 274 10.81 13.58 6.73
CA THR A 274 11.70 12.48 6.34
C THR A 274 11.87 11.48 7.49
N ARG A 275 12.19 10.22 7.16
CA ARG A 275 12.49 9.15 8.13
C ARG A 275 13.61 9.55 9.09
N ARG A 276 14.72 10.07 8.52
CA ARG A 276 15.86 10.54 9.31
C ARG A 276 15.47 11.61 10.32
N ASN A 277 14.61 12.54 9.93
CA ASN A 277 14.12 13.59 10.82
C ASN A 277 13.21 13.00 11.91
N ALA A 278 12.36 12.01 11.58
CA ALA A 278 11.52 11.32 12.57
C ALA A 278 12.38 10.58 13.60
N GLU A 279 13.34 9.77 13.17
CA GLU A 279 14.30 9.08 14.03
C GLU A 279 15.10 10.05 14.92
N SER A 280 15.67 11.09 14.31
CA SER A 280 16.46 12.10 15.05
C SER A 280 15.61 12.84 16.10
N SER A 281 14.35 13.16 15.77
CA SER A 281 13.44 13.78 16.75
C SER A 281 13.11 12.83 17.90
N ALA A 282 12.83 11.56 17.59
CA ALA A 282 12.54 10.54 18.60
C ALA A 282 13.74 10.34 19.54
N THR A 283 14.95 10.19 19.01
CA THR A 283 16.17 10.01 19.82
C THR A 283 16.42 11.21 20.73
N ARG A 284 16.20 12.44 20.20
CA ARG A 284 16.37 13.67 21.00
C ARG A 284 15.34 13.77 22.12
N LEU A 285 14.07 13.54 21.83
CA LEU A 285 13.00 13.50 22.83
C LEU A 285 13.23 12.40 23.86
N ALA A 286 13.66 11.21 23.43
CA ALA A 286 13.97 10.11 24.34
C ALA A 286 15.13 10.46 25.30
N THR A 287 16.17 11.12 24.79
CA THR A 287 17.30 11.57 25.63
C THR A 287 16.84 12.60 26.67
N TRP A 288 15.99 13.55 26.27
CA TRP A 288 15.42 14.54 27.18
C TRP A 288 14.50 13.86 28.20
N MET A 289 13.58 13.01 27.77
CA MET A 289 12.62 12.32 28.62
C MET A 289 13.30 11.41 29.64
N ARG A 290 14.37 10.69 29.26
CA ARG A 290 15.18 9.87 30.17
C ARG A 290 15.73 10.70 31.33
N LYS A 291 16.23 11.91 31.05
CA LYS A 291 16.74 12.81 32.10
C LYS A 291 15.61 13.24 33.04
N ARG A 292 14.43 13.54 32.50
CA ARG A 292 13.25 13.92 33.30
C ARG A 292 12.76 12.78 34.19
N MET A 293 12.62 11.58 33.63
CA MET A 293 12.21 10.40 34.42
C MET A 293 13.19 10.08 35.55
N ILE A 294 14.48 10.24 35.33
CA ILE A 294 15.48 10.09 36.39
C ILE A 294 15.32 11.19 37.49
N GLN A 295 15.01 12.42 37.09
CA GLN A 295 14.76 13.53 38.00
C GLN A 295 13.50 13.29 38.83
N TRP A 296 12.38 12.90 38.17
CA TRP A 296 11.12 12.56 38.85
C TRP A 296 11.27 11.37 39.80
N GLY A 297 11.99 10.33 39.42
CA GLY A 297 12.28 9.21 40.32
C GLY A 297 13.12 9.60 41.54
N LYS A 298 13.88 10.72 41.49
CA LYS A 298 14.60 11.29 42.65
C LYS A 298 13.75 12.24 43.47
N ASN A 299 12.89 13.01 42.82
CA ASN A 299 12.03 14.05 43.40
C ASN A 299 10.58 13.78 42.96
N PRO A 300 9.85 12.90 43.63
CA PRO A 300 8.48 12.56 43.28
C PRO A 300 7.50 13.76 43.26
N ASP A 301 7.81 14.79 44.05
CA ASP A 301 7.00 16.03 44.08
C ASP A 301 7.04 16.85 42.76
N GLU A 302 8.02 16.57 41.89
CA GLU A 302 8.14 17.19 40.56
C GLU A 302 7.48 16.34 39.47
N GLU A 303 6.99 15.14 39.82
CA GLU A 303 6.33 14.26 38.88
C GLU A 303 4.93 14.80 38.51
N PRO A 304 4.54 14.80 37.24
CA PRO A 304 3.18 15.20 36.84
C PRO A 304 2.11 14.36 37.52
N ASP A 305 0.97 14.95 37.87
CA ASP A 305 -0.13 14.28 38.54
C ASP A 305 -0.59 13.02 37.77
N GLY A 306 -0.62 11.88 38.45
CA GLY A 306 -1.00 10.59 37.86
C GLY A 306 0.06 9.94 36.97
N PHE A 307 1.29 10.44 36.98
CA PHE A 307 2.41 9.83 36.26
C PHE A 307 3.18 8.89 37.22
N ASP A 308 3.20 7.60 36.92
CA ASP A 308 3.95 6.59 37.69
C ASP A 308 5.24 6.22 36.95
N THR A 309 6.35 6.87 37.26
CA THR A 309 7.66 6.62 36.65
C THR A 309 8.09 5.16 36.80
N THR A 310 7.89 4.58 37.98
CA THR A 310 8.40 3.22 38.31
C THR A 310 7.62 2.13 37.55
N GLY A 311 6.30 2.19 37.56
CA GLY A 311 5.44 1.29 36.79
C GLY A 311 5.66 1.39 35.28
N ARG A 312 5.83 2.61 34.77
CA ARG A 312 6.11 2.91 33.36
C ARG A 312 7.42 2.29 32.88
N LEU A 313 8.49 2.35 33.67
CA LEU A 313 9.79 1.78 33.27
C LEU A 313 9.71 0.27 33.02
N SER A 314 8.95 -0.46 33.83
CA SER A 314 8.73 -1.89 33.62
C SER A 314 7.95 -2.16 32.31
N GLU A 315 6.84 -1.45 32.07
CA GLU A 315 6.05 -1.58 30.86
C GLU A 315 6.85 -1.23 29.59
N LEU A 316 7.64 -0.17 29.62
CA LEU A 316 8.47 0.26 28.50
C LEU A 316 9.59 -0.75 28.19
N SER A 317 10.14 -1.42 29.21
CA SER A 317 11.11 -2.49 29.03
C SER A 317 10.49 -3.70 28.31
N GLU A 318 9.27 -4.09 28.66
CA GLU A 318 8.55 -5.17 27.97
C GLU A 318 8.30 -4.86 26.50
N ILE A 319 7.90 -3.62 26.18
CA ILE A 319 7.70 -3.17 24.80
C ILE A 319 9.01 -3.19 24.01
N ALA A 320 10.09 -2.72 24.64
CA ALA A 320 11.41 -2.72 24.03
C ALA A 320 11.91 -4.14 23.73
N GLU A 321 11.63 -5.11 24.62
CA GLU A 321 11.92 -6.54 24.39
C GLU A 321 11.10 -7.10 23.24
N GLN A 322 9.81 -6.77 23.16
CA GLN A 322 8.94 -7.19 22.04
C GLN A 322 9.44 -6.68 20.68
N VAL A 323 9.89 -5.42 20.62
CA VAL A 323 10.49 -4.83 19.41
C VAL A 323 11.81 -5.52 19.04
N ASN A 324 12.60 -5.91 20.03
CA ASN A 324 13.89 -6.57 19.82
C ASN A 324 13.78 -8.09 19.59
N SER A 325 12.60 -8.67 19.69
CA SER A 325 12.35 -10.10 19.51
C SER A 325 12.51 -10.60 18.07
N SER A 326 12.80 -9.71 17.11
CA SER A 326 13.11 -10.09 15.73
C SER A 326 14.43 -10.88 15.66
N GLU A 327 14.47 -11.89 14.79
CA GLU A 327 15.63 -12.80 14.66
C GLU A 327 16.93 -12.08 14.25
N GLU A 328 16.84 -10.87 13.68
CA GLU A 328 18.00 -10.07 13.26
C GLU A 328 17.95 -8.66 13.87
N SER A 329 18.98 -8.31 14.62
CA SER A 329 19.19 -6.95 15.14
C SER A 329 19.70 -6.02 14.03
N THR A 330 19.15 -4.81 13.96
CA THR A 330 19.56 -3.75 13.03
C THR A 330 19.94 -2.50 13.80
N MET A 331 20.72 -1.60 13.18
CA MET A 331 21.05 -0.31 13.81
C MET A 331 19.77 0.52 14.09
N MET A 332 18.78 0.41 13.23
CA MET A 332 17.48 1.05 13.39
C MET A 332 16.72 0.46 14.58
N SER A 333 16.70 -0.87 14.74
CA SER A 333 16.07 -1.54 15.89
C SER A 333 16.70 -1.14 17.21
N ASP A 334 18.04 -1.03 17.27
CA ASP A 334 18.76 -0.62 18.47
C ASP A 334 18.35 0.81 18.89
N ARG A 335 18.26 1.76 17.93
CA ARG A 335 17.79 3.13 18.18
C ARG A 335 16.33 3.19 18.62
N LEU A 336 15.50 2.34 18.04
CA LEU A 336 14.07 2.27 18.39
C LEU A 336 13.89 1.76 19.83
N VAL A 337 14.57 0.68 20.19
CA VAL A 337 14.58 0.11 21.55
C VAL A 337 15.02 1.15 22.57
N GLU A 338 16.13 1.86 22.30
CA GLU A 338 16.62 2.92 23.17
C GLU A 338 15.60 4.05 23.35
N SER A 339 14.90 4.43 22.30
CA SER A 339 13.87 5.47 22.36
C SER A 339 12.64 5.01 23.14
N ILE A 340 12.17 3.78 22.93
CA ILE A 340 11.01 3.19 23.62
C ILE A 340 11.23 3.11 25.12
N GLN A 341 12.43 2.81 25.58
CA GLN A 341 12.76 2.80 27.02
C GLN A 341 12.50 4.13 27.75
N SER A 342 12.34 5.20 26.99
CA SER A 342 11.96 6.54 27.48
C SER A 342 10.52 6.93 27.09
N GLY A 343 9.68 5.99 26.63
CA GLY A 343 8.31 6.24 26.22
C GLY A 343 8.13 6.97 24.90
N ILE A 344 9.17 7.07 24.08
CA ILE A 344 9.16 7.71 22.77
C ILE A 344 9.42 6.68 21.68
N ALA A 345 8.68 6.74 20.58
CA ALA A 345 8.95 5.91 19.42
C ALA A 345 9.06 6.74 18.14
N PHE A 346 9.67 6.18 17.12
CA PHE A 346 9.51 6.67 15.75
C PHE A 346 8.74 5.65 14.91
N HIS A 347 8.02 6.14 13.88
CA HIS A 347 7.19 5.31 13.03
C HIS A 347 7.29 5.75 11.56
N HIS A 348 7.74 4.86 10.71
CA HIS A 348 7.83 5.07 9.26
C HIS A 348 7.96 3.74 8.50
N ALA A 349 7.84 3.76 7.18
CA ALA A 349 7.86 2.57 6.32
C ALA A 349 9.18 1.76 6.37
N GLY A 350 10.28 2.33 6.86
CA GLY A 350 11.55 1.61 7.06
C GLY A 350 11.52 0.55 8.17
N LEU A 351 10.56 0.63 9.10
CA LEU A 351 10.35 -0.36 10.14
C LEU A 351 9.66 -1.62 9.60
N THR A 352 9.90 -2.75 10.23
CA THR A 352 9.15 -3.97 9.93
C THR A 352 7.69 -3.85 10.36
N SER A 353 6.79 -4.61 9.72
CA SER A 353 5.36 -4.63 10.08
C SER A 353 5.12 -5.08 11.53
N ALA A 354 5.98 -5.97 12.05
CA ALA A 354 5.91 -6.40 13.46
C ALA A 354 6.24 -5.25 14.42
N GLN A 355 7.33 -4.53 14.17
CA GLN A 355 7.72 -3.37 14.96
C GLN A 355 6.66 -2.27 14.96
N ARG A 356 6.12 -1.94 13.77
CA ARG A 356 5.03 -0.96 13.65
C ARG A 356 3.83 -1.35 14.48
N ARG A 357 3.35 -2.59 14.40
CA ARG A 357 2.22 -3.08 15.22
C ARG A 357 2.48 -2.99 16.72
N VAL A 358 3.69 -3.30 17.18
CA VAL A 358 4.03 -3.17 18.62
C VAL A 358 3.94 -1.72 19.06
N ILE A 359 4.49 -0.77 18.28
CA ILE A 359 4.44 0.67 18.56
C ILE A 359 2.99 1.17 18.57
N GLU A 360 2.21 0.80 17.57
CA GLU A 360 0.80 1.20 17.43
C GLU A 360 -0.03 0.71 18.60
N ASN A 361 0.11 -0.55 19.00
CA ASN A 361 -0.58 -1.12 20.15
C ASN A 361 -0.15 -0.47 21.47
N ALA A 362 1.16 -0.23 21.65
CA ALA A 362 1.67 0.44 22.82
C ALA A 362 1.13 1.89 22.95
N PHE A 363 0.99 2.59 21.81
CA PHE A 363 0.43 3.94 21.81
C PHE A 363 -1.08 3.94 22.07
N ARG A 364 -1.86 3.04 21.42
CA ARG A 364 -3.30 2.89 21.72
C ARG A 364 -3.56 2.60 23.21
N ASN A 365 -2.71 1.79 23.83
CA ASN A 365 -2.79 1.45 25.25
C ASN A 365 -2.17 2.51 26.17
N LYS A 366 -1.87 3.71 25.67
CA LYS A 366 -1.32 4.85 26.42
C LYS A 366 0.01 4.57 27.11
N LYS A 367 0.79 3.60 26.61
CA LYS A 367 2.10 3.24 27.17
C LYS A 367 3.22 4.14 26.65
N LEU A 368 3.09 4.67 25.42
CA LEU A 368 4.03 5.64 24.83
C LEU A 368 3.50 7.07 24.97
N PHE A 369 4.40 8.03 25.22
CA PHE A 369 4.06 9.45 25.34
C PHE A 369 4.00 10.15 23.99
N ALA A 370 4.93 9.78 23.09
CA ALA A 370 4.98 10.36 21.76
C ALA A 370 5.44 9.37 20.69
N ILE A 371 4.92 9.59 19.48
CA ILE A 371 5.44 8.99 18.26
C ILE A 371 5.89 10.11 17.32
N CYS A 372 7.15 10.02 16.83
CA CYS A 372 7.67 10.82 15.75
C CYS A 372 7.47 10.05 14.44
N ALA A 373 6.61 10.51 13.54
CA ALA A 373 6.19 9.77 12.36
C ALA A 373 6.43 10.53 11.05
N THR A 374 6.51 9.78 9.95
CA THR A 374 6.33 10.33 8.60
C THR A 374 4.84 10.41 8.25
N PRO A 375 4.42 11.19 7.23
CA PRO A 375 3.03 11.33 6.83
C PRO A 375 2.30 10.01 6.54
N THR A 376 3.03 8.97 6.19
CA THR A 376 2.48 7.62 5.94
C THR A 376 1.66 7.05 7.10
N LEU A 377 1.94 7.46 8.35
CA LEU A 377 1.12 7.07 9.50
C LEU A 377 -0.29 7.67 9.43
N ALA A 378 -0.43 8.87 8.87
CA ALA A 378 -1.72 9.55 8.80
C ALA A 378 -2.71 8.85 7.86
N ALA A 379 -2.23 8.24 6.77
CA ALA A 379 -3.06 7.58 5.76
C ALA A 379 -3.40 6.11 6.09
N GLY A 380 -2.59 5.44 6.95
CA GLY A 380 -2.63 3.97 7.03
C GLY A 380 -3.14 3.37 8.34
N VAL A 381 -3.25 4.14 9.42
CA VAL A 381 -3.55 3.58 10.76
C VAL A 381 -4.42 4.54 11.56
N ASN A 382 -5.41 4.00 12.28
CA ASN A 382 -6.22 4.77 13.20
C ASN A 382 -5.52 4.94 14.55
N LEU A 383 -4.70 6.00 14.66
CA LEU A 383 -3.97 6.38 15.88
C LEU A 383 -4.28 7.84 16.25
N PRO A 384 -5.34 8.10 16.98
CA PRO A 384 -5.62 9.45 17.46
C PRO A 384 -4.74 9.80 18.68
N ALA A 385 -4.37 11.08 18.80
CA ALA A 385 -3.60 11.60 19.91
C ALA A 385 -4.26 12.87 20.49
N ARG A 386 -3.98 13.21 21.75
CA ARG A 386 -4.46 14.47 22.35
C ARG A 386 -3.92 15.67 21.55
N ARG A 387 -2.64 15.61 21.14
CA ARG A 387 -1.95 16.67 20.42
C ARG A 387 -1.20 16.14 19.20
N VAL A 388 -1.41 16.81 18.08
CA VAL A 388 -0.74 16.51 16.80
C VAL A 388 0.04 17.73 16.33
N ILE A 389 1.30 17.51 16.00
CA ILE A 389 2.21 18.56 15.54
C ILE A 389 2.71 18.22 14.15
N VAL A 390 2.59 19.14 13.21
CA VAL A 390 3.27 19.05 11.92
C VAL A 390 4.43 20.03 11.92
N ARG A 391 5.65 19.49 11.96
CA ARG A 391 6.86 20.33 12.04
C ARG A 391 7.41 20.69 10.66
N ASP A 392 7.47 19.73 9.74
CA ASP A 392 8.00 19.94 8.40
C ASP A 392 6.82 20.13 7.44
N LEU A 393 6.61 21.37 6.99
CA LEU A 393 5.52 21.76 6.09
C LEU A 393 5.92 21.66 4.62
N THR A 394 7.16 21.25 4.34
CA THR A 394 7.71 21.12 3.00
C THR A 394 8.31 19.75 2.79
N ARG A 395 8.24 19.29 1.52
CA ARG A 395 8.92 18.09 1.04
C ARG A 395 9.88 18.46 -0.08
N TRP A 396 11.02 17.81 -0.12
CA TRP A 396 11.95 17.95 -1.23
C TRP A 396 11.51 17.01 -2.35
N ALA A 397 11.09 17.59 -3.48
CA ALA A 397 10.68 16.88 -4.68
C ALA A 397 11.23 17.61 -5.92
N ASP A 398 11.63 16.89 -6.96
CA ASP A 398 12.12 17.41 -8.26
C ASP A 398 13.26 18.44 -8.16
N GLY A 399 14.08 18.34 -7.12
CA GLY A 399 15.16 19.32 -6.91
C GLY A 399 14.72 20.62 -6.24
N PHE A 400 13.47 20.71 -5.76
CA PHE A 400 12.92 21.88 -5.08
C PHE A 400 12.23 21.50 -3.77
N SER A 401 12.17 22.44 -2.84
CA SER A 401 11.35 22.34 -1.64
C SER A 401 9.92 22.80 -1.98
N ARG A 402 8.95 21.89 -1.92
CA ARG A 402 7.53 22.17 -2.16
C ARG A 402 6.75 22.09 -0.85
N LEU A 403 5.74 22.94 -0.69
CA LEU A 403 4.79 22.85 0.42
C LEU A 403 3.98 21.56 0.28
N LEU A 404 3.69 20.90 1.41
CA LEU A 404 2.82 19.74 1.43
C LEU A 404 1.40 20.10 0.98
N PRO A 405 0.69 19.18 0.29
CA PRO A 405 -0.72 19.37 -0.03
C PRO A 405 -1.58 19.61 1.22
N ARG A 406 -2.61 20.45 1.09
CA ARG A 406 -3.56 20.75 2.19
C ARG A 406 -4.24 19.49 2.69
N MET A 407 -4.66 18.62 1.77
CA MET A 407 -5.29 17.35 2.11
C MET A 407 -4.39 16.50 3.01
N GLU A 408 -3.09 16.39 2.71
CA GLU A 408 -2.12 15.63 3.51
C GLU A 408 -1.94 16.23 4.91
N ILE A 409 -1.84 17.57 5.00
CA ILE A 409 -1.79 18.29 6.28
C ILE A 409 -3.07 18.05 7.10
N HIS A 410 -4.25 18.11 6.47
CA HIS A 410 -5.51 17.86 7.16
C HIS A 410 -5.67 16.41 7.61
N GLN A 411 -5.17 15.44 6.87
CA GLN A 411 -5.14 14.03 7.29
C GLN A 411 -4.26 13.85 8.55
N MET A 412 -3.09 14.49 8.59
CA MET A 412 -2.22 14.48 9.78
C MET A 412 -2.88 15.17 10.97
N LEU A 413 -3.31 16.41 10.80
CA LEU A 413 -3.95 17.20 11.85
C LEU A 413 -5.28 16.58 12.32
N GLY A 414 -5.97 15.89 11.41
CA GLY A 414 -7.20 15.17 11.69
C GLY A 414 -7.07 14.04 12.72
N ARG A 415 -5.84 13.61 13.03
CA ARG A 415 -5.54 12.65 14.10
C ARG A 415 -5.58 13.25 15.50
N ALA A 416 -5.74 14.58 15.64
CA ALA A 416 -5.86 15.24 16.93
C ALA A 416 -7.26 15.03 17.54
N GLY A 417 -7.29 14.75 18.85
CA GLY A 417 -8.49 14.47 19.62
C GLY A 417 -8.91 12.99 19.57
N ARG A 418 -8.89 12.35 20.74
CA ARG A 418 -9.31 10.94 20.91
C ARG A 418 -10.81 10.90 21.23
N PRO A 419 -11.66 10.35 20.33
CA PRO A 419 -13.08 10.19 20.67
C PRO A 419 -13.24 9.43 22.00
N ARG A 420 -14.21 9.81 22.82
CA ARG A 420 -14.49 9.26 24.16
C ARG A 420 -13.48 9.63 25.26
N PHE A 421 -12.33 10.22 24.95
CA PHE A 421 -11.30 10.57 25.96
C PHE A 421 -11.02 12.07 26.02
N ASP A 422 -11.01 12.73 24.88
CA ASP A 422 -10.66 14.15 24.78
C ASP A 422 -11.87 14.97 24.38
N LEU A 423 -12.11 16.09 25.06
CA LEU A 423 -13.08 17.10 24.64
C LEU A 423 -12.52 17.99 23.52
N ILE A 424 -11.19 18.21 23.58
CA ILE A 424 -10.46 19.07 22.65
C ILE A 424 -9.24 18.32 22.16
N GLY A 425 -8.99 18.33 20.84
CA GLY A 425 -7.76 17.91 20.21
C GLY A 425 -6.96 19.13 19.74
N ASP A 426 -5.65 19.12 19.96
CA ASP A 426 -4.76 20.20 19.52
C ASP A 426 -4.03 19.80 18.23
N ALA A 427 -4.19 20.61 17.20
CA ALA A 427 -3.65 20.41 15.85
C ALA A 427 -2.76 21.60 15.48
N TRP A 428 -1.44 21.46 15.65
CA TRP A 428 -0.53 22.59 15.55
C TRP A 428 0.45 22.46 14.39
N LEU A 429 0.71 23.60 13.72
CA LEU A 429 1.76 23.76 12.73
C LEU A 429 2.95 24.47 13.38
N MET A 430 4.15 23.91 13.25
CA MET A 430 5.37 24.59 13.67
C MET A 430 5.83 25.56 12.55
N THR A 431 6.04 26.80 12.90
CA THR A 431 6.41 27.88 11.99
C THR A 431 7.72 28.52 12.40
N ARG A 432 8.36 29.26 11.49
CA ARG A 432 9.70 29.83 11.71
C ARG A 432 9.66 31.20 12.36
N ASN A 433 8.64 31.98 12.03
CA ASN A 433 8.42 33.34 12.51
C ASN A 433 6.93 33.67 12.36
N ALA A 434 6.49 34.83 12.85
CA ALA A 434 5.10 35.26 12.81
C ALA A 434 4.54 35.40 11.36
N GLU A 435 5.32 35.94 10.43
CA GLU A 435 4.90 36.07 9.01
C GLU A 435 4.62 34.70 8.39
N HIS A 436 5.51 33.73 8.62
CA HIS A 436 5.31 32.35 8.16
C HIS A 436 4.13 31.68 8.87
N ALA A 437 3.85 32.06 10.12
CA ALA A 437 2.69 31.58 10.85
C ALA A 437 1.37 32.04 10.20
N ASP A 438 1.30 33.31 9.81
CA ASP A 438 0.14 33.88 9.12
C ASP A 438 -0.05 33.26 7.73
N GLU A 439 1.02 33.13 6.94
CA GLU A 439 0.98 32.50 5.62
C GLU A 439 0.49 31.04 5.71
N MET A 440 1.05 30.23 6.63
CA MET A 440 0.67 28.84 6.79
C MET A 440 -0.74 28.67 7.37
N SER A 441 -1.16 29.60 8.26
CA SER A 441 -2.52 29.63 8.78
C SER A 441 -3.53 29.89 7.65
N GLN A 442 -3.29 30.89 6.83
CA GLN A 442 -4.16 31.20 5.70
C GLN A 442 -4.26 30.00 4.76
N ARG A 443 -3.12 29.42 4.37
CA ARG A 443 -3.06 28.32 3.42
C ARG A 443 -3.73 27.05 3.92
N TYR A 444 -3.46 26.62 5.17
CA TYR A 444 -3.88 25.32 5.67
C TYR A 444 -5.17 25.36 6.50
N PHE A 445 -5.55 26.50 7.04
CA PHE A 445 -6.74 26.59 7.88
C PHE A 445 -7.92 27.33 7.23
N GLU A 446 -7.65 28.26 6.29
CA GLU A 446 -8.69 29.09 5.69
C GLU A 446 -8.99 28.70 4.23
N GLU A 447 -8.00 28.35 3.43
CA GLU A 447 -8.21 27.96 2.05
C GLU A 447 -8.88 26.57 1.94
N ALA A 448 -9.67 26.36 0.88
CA ALA A 448 -10.27 25.06 0.58
C ALA A 448 -9.20 24.00 0.29
N THR A 449 -9.52 22.74 0.56
CA THR A 449 -8.69 21.61 0.17
C THR A 449 -8.59 21.50 -1.35
N GLU A 450 -7.56 20.83 -1.84
CA GLU A 450 -7.35 20.59 -3.26
C GLU A 450 -8.48 19.76 -3.87
N ASP A 451 -8.66 19.91 -5.17
CA ASP A 451 -9.54 19.08 -5.96
C ASP A 451 -8.93 17.69 -6.18
N VAL A 452 -9.76 16.68 -6.14
CA VAL A 452 -9.40 15.32 -6.55
C VAL A 452 -9.36 15.29 -8.08
N VAL A 453 -8.25 14.83 -8.63
CA VAL A 453 -8.05 14.71 -10.08
C VAL A 453 -7.72 13.26 -10.41
N SER A 454 -8.31 12.75 -11.49
CA SER A 454 -8.03 11.40 -11.98
C SER A 454 -6.55 11.24 -12.36
N LYS A 455 -5.92 10.18 -11.89
CA LYS A 455 -4.56 9.76 -12.28
C LYS A 455 -4.57 8.69 -13.37
N LEU A 456 -5.73 8.27 -13.81
CA LEU A 456 -5.89 7.34 -14.94
C LEU A 456 -5.38 7.91 -16.26
N SER A 457 -5.23 9.24 -16.35
CA SER A 457 -4.67 9.90 -17.53
C SER A 457 -3.20 9.56 -17.80
N ALA A 458 -2.46 9.01 -16.87
CA ALA A 458 -1.08 8.59 -17.06
C ALA A 458 -1.01 7.39 -18.02
N ASP A 459 -0.09 7.43 -19.01
CA ASP A 459 0.02 6.38 -20.02
C ASP A 459 0.23 4.97 -19.45
N PRO A 460 1.08 4.74 -18.41
CA PRO A 460 1.19 3.42 -17.80
C PRO A 460 -0.13 2.91 -17.24
N ALA A 461 -0.85 3.75 -16.49
CA ALA A 461 -2.12 3.37 -15.89
C ALA A 461 -3.19 3.09 -16.96
N LEU A 462 -3.33 3.98 -17.95
CA LEU A 462 -4.31 3.82 -19.00
C LEU A 462 -4.01 2.56 -19.84
N ARG A 463 -2.75 2.27 -20.15
CA ARG A 463 -2.29 1.09 -20.89
C ARG A 463 -2.63 -0.22 -20.18
N VAL A 464 -2.38 -0.30 -18.87
CA VAL A 464 -2.75 -1.47 -18.04
C VAL A 464 -4.26 -1.72 -18.10
N HIS A 465 -5.05 -0.66 -17.94
CA HIS A 465 -6.51 -0.81 -17.87
C HIS A 465 -7.19 -0.98 -19.22
N VAL A 466 -6.64 -0.43 -20.32
CA VAL A 466 -7.10 -0.72 -21.67
C VAL A 466 -6.87 -2.19 -22.03
N LEU A 467 -5.66 -2.71 -21.78
CA LEU A 467 -5.39 -4.14 -21.98
C LEU A 467 -6.31 -5.02 -21.13
N ALA A 468 -6.52 -4.67 -19.86
CA ALA A 468 -7.40 -5.41 -18.96
C ALA A 468 -8.86 -5.42 -19.45
N ALA A 469 -9.37 -4.29 -19.94
CA ALA A 469 -10.73 -4.18 -20.47
C ALA A 469 -10.94 -5.08 -21.70
N ILE A 470 -9.93 -5.22 -22.55
CA ILE A 470 -9.95 -6.13 -23.72
C ILE A 470 -9.83 -7.59 -23.27
N ALA A 471 -8.84 -7.90 -22.40
CA ALA A 471 -8.53 -9.27 -21.99
C ALA A 471 -9.64 -9.94 -21.18
N THR A 472 -10.40 -9.19 -20.37
CA THR A 472 -11.53 -9.72 -19.59
C THR A 472 -12.81 -9.94 -20.43
N GLY A 473 -12.74 -9.67 -21.74
CA GLY A 473 -13.78 -10.05 -22.69
C GLY A 473 -15.03 -9.17 -22.77
N GLY A 474 -15.12 -8.12 -21.90
CA GLY A 474 -16.28 -7.24 -21.85
C GLY A 474 -16.27 -6.17 -22.95
N GLN A 475 -15.08 -5.66 -23.32
CA GLN A 475 -14.93 -4.50 -24.20
C GLN A 475 -14.10 -4.87 -25.43
N LYS A 476 -14.79 -5.39 -26.48
CA LYS A 476 -14.13 -6.01 -27.65
C LYS A 476 -14.00 -5.10 -28.86
N ASN A 477 -14.50 -3.90 -28.83
CA ASN A 477 -14.40 -2.97 -29.96
C ASN A 477 -14.25 -1.53 -29.49
N ARG A 478 -13.92 -0.63 -30.44
CA ARG A 478 -13.68 0.78 -30.19
C ARG A 478 -14.84 1.46 -29.44
N ASP A 479 -16.09 1.17 -29.84
CA ASP A 479 -17.27 1.79 -29.24
C ASP A 479 -17.52 1.33 -27.81
N SER A 480 -17.35 0.03 -27.55
CA SER A 480 -17.51 -0.51 -26.18
C SER A 480 -16.44 -0.02 -25.22
N LEU A 481 -15.18 0.06 -25.66
CA LEU A 481 -14.10 0.67 -24.91
C LEU A 481 -14.39 2.15 -24.64
N GLY A 482 -14.79 2.90 -25.66
CA GLY A 482 -15.17 4.30 -25.50
C GLY A 482 -16.27 4.49 -24.44
N LYS A 483 -17.35 3.70 -24.50
CA LYS A 483 -18.44 3.72 -23.52
C LYS A 483 -17.99 3.37 -22.10
N PHE A 484 -17.07 2.41 -21.98
CA PHE A 484 -16.50 2.04 -20.68
C PHE A 484 -15.70 3.18 -20.08
N PHE A 485 -14.73 3.74 -20.82
CA PHE A 485 -13.90 4.82 -20.32
C PHE A 485 -14.66 6.14 -20.12
N GLN A 486 -15.78 6.36 -20.82
CA GLN A 486 -16.73 7.46 -20.54
C GLN A 486 -17.42 7.35 -19.17
N LYS A 487 -17.41 6.18 -18.53
CA LYS A 487 -17.91 6.01 -17.16
C LYS A 487 -16.86 6.32 -16.10
N THR A 488 -15.61 6.55 -16.45
CA THR A 488 -14.53 6.93 -15.52
C THR A 488 -14.65 8.39 -15.08
N PHE A 489 -13.99 8.73 -13.98
CA PHE A 489 -13.89 10.11 -13.51
C PHE A 489 -12.99 10.94 -14.44
N LEU A 490 -12.02 10.32 -15.10
CA LEU A 490 -11.20 10.95 -16.14
C LEU A 490 -12.04 11.63 -17.23
N ALA A 491 -13.13 10.98 -17.65
CA ALA A 491 -14.00 11.50 -18.68
C ALA A 491 -14.75 12.80 -18.28
N THR A 492 -14.79 13.15 -17.00
CA THR A 492 -15.33 14.44 -16.55
C THR A 492 -14.37 15.61 -16.80
N SER A 493 -13.07 15.31 -16.91
CA SER A 493 -11.99 16.31 -16.99
C SER A 493 -11.46 16.54 -18.40
N ILE A 494 -11.65 15.59 -19.33
CA ILE A 494 -11.15 15.69 -20.71
C ILE A 494 -12.26 15.46 -21.74
N PRO A 495 -12.19 16.11 -22.93
CA PRO A 495 -13.16 15.89 -24.01
C PRO A 495 -13.14 14.43 -24.49
N ASN A 496 -14.32 13.93 -24.85
CA ASN A 496 -14.48 12.53 -25.31
C ASN A 496 -13.59 12.19 -26.52
N ASP A 497 -13.44 13.09 -27.48
CA ASP A 497 -12.59 12.87 -28.65
C ASP A 497 -11.11 12.74 -28.26
N THR A 498 -10.65 13.50 -27.29
CA THR A 498 -9.29 13.41 -26.75
C THR A 498 -9.07 12.09 -26.03
N LEU A 499 -10.02 11.67 -25.18
CA LEU A 499 -9.96 10.40 -24.48
C LEU A 499 -9.93 9.25 -25.47
N GLN A 500 -10.82 9.28 -26.48
CA GLN A 500 -10.89 8.25 -27.50
C GLN A 500 -9.59 8.19 -28.32
N GLY A 501 -9.02 9.33 -28.69
CA GLY A 501 -7.74 9.38 -29.40
C GLY A 501 -6.61 8.71 -28.61
N ARG A 502 -6.53 8.95 -27.30
CA ARG A 502 -5.52 8.30 -26.45
C ARG A 502 -5.75 6.79 -26.33
N ILE A 503 -7.00 6.34 -26.24
CA ILE A 503 -7.32 4.91 -26.23
C ILE A 503 -6.88 4.26 -27.55
N ASP A 504 -7.16 4.90 -28.69
CA ASP A 504 -6.78 4.42 -30.02
C ASP A 504 -5.24 4.32 -30.16
N GLU A 505 -4.48 5.30 -29.66
CA GLU A 505 -3.01 5.27 -29.61
C GLU A 505 -2.49 4.08 -28.79
N ILE A 506 -3.09 3.85 -27.62
CA ILE A 506 -2.70 2.73 -26.74
C ILE A 506 -3.03 1.40 -27.39
N ILE A 507 -4.19 1.24 -28.03
CA ILE A 507 -4.55 0.02 -28.76
C ILE A 507 -3.57 -0.22 -29.92
N GLY A 508 -3.19 0.84 -30.64
CA GLY A 508 -2.16 0.77 -31.69
C GLY A 508 -0.84 0.25 -31.12
N TRP A 509 -0.39 0.79 -29.99
CA TRP A 509 0.81 0.35 -29.32
C TRP A 509 0.72 -1.11 -28.84
N LEU A 510 -0.38 -1.50 -28.19
CA LEU A 510 -0.62 -2.87 -27.72
C LEU A 510 -0.63 -3.87 -28.89
N SER A 511 -1.23 -3.51 -30.01
CA SER A 511 -1.26 -4.36 -31.21
C SER A 511 0.13 -4.52 -31.85
N THR A 512 0.89 -3.42 -31.95
CA THR A 512 2.25 -3.45 -32.51
C THR A 512 3.20 -4.34 -31.71
N HIS A 513 3.01 -4.41 -30.38
CA HIS A 513 3.87 -5.20 -29.49
C HIS A 513 3.33 -6.61 -29.17
N GLY A 514 2.22 -7.01 -29.80
CA GLY A 514 1.69 -8.36 -29.74
C GLY A 514 0.88 -8.66 -28.46
N PHE A 515 0.28 -7.65 -27.83
CA PHE A 515 -0.65 -7.84 -26.71
C PHE A 515 -2.09 -8.00 -27.15
N VAL A 516 -2.44 -7.40 -28.29
CA VAL A 516 -3.80 -7.37 -28.83
C VAL A 516 -3.74 -7.62 -30.32
N GLU A 517 -4.67 -8.46 -30.83
CA GLU A 517 -4.95 -8.66 -32.25
C GLU A 517 -6.17 -7.86 -32.66
N LYS A 518 -6.13 -7.34 -33.91
CA LYS A 518 -7.22 -6.64 -34.55
C LYS A 518 -7.84 -7.56 -35.61
N LEU A 519 -9.06 -8.01 -35.37
CA LEU A 519 -9.76 -8.96 -36.22
C LEU A 519 -10.84 -8.25 -37.02
N GLY A 520 -10.93 -8.54 -38.33
CA GLY A 520 -12.06 -8.15 -39.17
C GLY A 520 -13.35 -8.93 -38.85
N GLU A 521 -14.49 -8.57 -39.46
CA GLU A 521 -15.77 -9.23 -39.19
C GLU A 521 -15.75 -10.75 -39.46
N ASP A 522 -15.09 -11.18 -40.55
CA ASP A 522 -14.99 -12.59 -40.91
C ASP A 522 -14.12 -13.40 -39.96
N ASP A 523 -13.01 -12.81 -39.46
CA ASP A 523 -12.10 -13.45 -38.53
C ASP A 523 -12.71 -13.57 -37.13
N ALA A 524 -13.44 -12.55 -36.69
CA ALA A 524 -14.14 -12.53 -35.42
C ALA A 524 -15.24 -13.61 -35.32
N LEU A 525 -15.85 -14.00 -36.43
CA LEU A 525 -16.84 -15.07 -36.47
C LEU A 525 -16.17 -16.45 -36.26
N VAL A 526 -14.98 -16.66 -36.86
CA VAL A 526 -14.21 -17.90 -36.71
C VAL A 526 -13.73 -18.07 -35.28
N GLU A 527 -13.31 -16.99 -34.61
CA GLU A 527 -12.89 -17.02 -33.19
C GLU A 527 -14.07 -17.30 -32.25
N LYS A 528 -15.25 -16.71 -32.51
CA LYS A 528 -16.46 -17.05 -31.75
C LYS A 528 -16.80 -18.53 -31.82
N ILE A 529 -16.62 -19.15 -32.99
CA ILE A 529 -16.86 -20.58 -33.18
C ILE A 529 -15.84 -21.40 -32.39
N LYS A 530 -14.56 -21.03 -32.41
CA LYS A 530 -13.50 -21.70 -31.65
C LYS A 530 -13.69 -21.57 -30.13
N ALA A 531 -14.10 -20.38 -29.64
CA ALA A 531 -14.40 -20.17 -28.24
C ALA A 531 -15.58 -21.01 -27.73
N THR A 532 -16.62 -21.17 -28.56
CA THR A 532 -17.78 -22.01 -28.21
C THR A 532 -17.45 -23.51 -28.18
N GLU A 533 -16.44 -23.93 -28.94
CA GLU A 533 -15.94 -25.32 -28.97
C GLU A 533 -14.97 -25.60 -27.76
N SER A 534 -14.27 -24.57 -27.24
CA SER A 534 -13.35 -24.72 -26.10
C SER A 534 -14.02 -24.60 -24.71
N GLU A 535 -15.18 -23.95 -24.59
CA GLU A 535 -15.94 -23.88 -23.34
C GLU A 535 -16.43 -25.23 -22.78
N GLY A 536 -16.19 -26.32 -23.51
CA GLY A 536 -16.59 -27.68 -23.11
C GLY A 536 -15.58 -28.45 -22.30
N ASN A 537 -14.32 -28.02 -22.14
CA ASN A 537 -13.30 -28.95 -21.61
C ASN A 537 -12.10 -28.39 -20.83
N GLU A 538 -12.12 -27.17 -20.34
CA GLU A 538 -11.04 -26.71 -19.46
C GLU A 538 -11.59 -26.14 -18.15
N GLY A 539 -11.58 -26.99 -17.11
CA GLY A 539 -11.64 -26.52 -15.74
C GLY A 539 -10.41 -25.68 -15.45
N VAL A 540 -10.62 -24.49 -14.94
CA VAL A 540 -9.57 -23.60 -14.45
C VAL A 540 -8.73 -24.39 -13.45
N PRO A 541 -7.41 -24.48 -13.60
CA PRO A 541 -6.57 -25.14 -12.61
C PRO A 541 -6.77 -24.51 -11.24
N GLU A 542 -7.09 -25.31 -10.23
CA GLU A 542 -7.33 -24.85 -8.85
C GLU A 542 -6.16 -24.09 -8.21
N ASP A 543 -4.97 -24.12 -8.80
CA ASP A 543 -3.76 -23.46 -8.33
C ASP A 543 -3.63 -21.98 -8.75
N TRP A 544 -4.62 -21.40 -9.41
CA TRP A 544 -4.55 -20.05 -10.01
C TRP A 544 -5.09 -18.94 -9.14
N ASP A 545 -5.65 -19.28 -7.99
CA ASP A 545 -6.55 -18.36 -7.30
C ASP A 545 -5.89 -17.23 -6.53
N ASP A 546 -4.56 -17.15 -6.33
CA ASP A 546 -4.20 -16.37 -5.18
C ASP A 546 -2.89 -15.56 -5.15
N GLU A 547 -2.21 -15.33 -6.24
CA GLU A 547 -1.01 -14.49 -6.18
C GLU A 547 -1.25 -13.06 -6.69
N MET A 548 -2.13 -12.32 -5.99
CA MET A 548 -1.97 -10.87 -5.98
C MET A 548 -0.64 -10.54 -5.30
N PRO A 549 0.19 -9.74 -5.94
CA PRO A 549 1.47 -9.38 -5.33
C PRO A 549 1.24 -8.61 -4.02
N ALA A 550 1.90 -9.05 -2.96
CA ALA A 550 1.87 -8.41 -1.64
C ALA A 550 2.27 -6.91 -1.69
N TRP A 551 2.94 -6.48 -2.77
CA TRP A 551 3.30 -5.09 -3.01
C TRP A 551 2.11 -4.18 -3.33
N ALA A 552 1.07 -4.67 -3.99
CA ALA A 552 -0.14 -3.87 -4.23
C ALA A 552 -0.72 -3.34 -2.92
N GLU A 553 -0.39 -4.01 -1.80
CA GLU A 553 -0.72 -3.59 -0.46
C GLU A 553 0.37 -2.74 0.20
N SER A 554 1.64 -2.97 -0.15
CA SER A 554 2.77 -2.23 0.43
C SER A 554 3.10 -0.94 -0.31
N ALA A 555 2.67 -0.78 -1.56
CA ALA A 555 2.79 0.47 -2.34
C ALA A 555 2.21 1.68 -1.61
N SER A 556 1.30 1.44 -0.67
CA SER A 556 0.72 2.47 0.19
C SER A 556 1.67 3.10 1.20
N MET A 557 2.83 2.50 1.43
CA MET A 557 3.77 2.96 2.44
C MET A 557 4.99 3.68 1.88
N HIS A 558 4.97 4.01 0.59
CA HIS A 558 6.08 4.75 0.00
C HIS A 558 6.00 6.23 0.31
N GLU A 559 7.05 6.75 0.88
CA GLU A 559 7.40 8.18 0.86
C GLU A 559 7.64 8.68 -0.58
N GLY A 560 7.50 7.80 -1.56
CA GLY A 560 7.69 8.02 -2.97
C GLY A 560 6.40 8.00 -3.78
N VAL A 561 5.27 8.47 -3.25
CA VAL A 561 4.07 8.75 -4.06
C VAL A 561 4.38 9.73 -5.21
N GLY A 562 5.51 10.43 -5.13
CA GLY A 562 6.00 11.31 -6.18
C GLY A 562 6.77 10.64 -7.32
N LEU A 563 7.16 9.36 -7.25
CA LEU A 563 8.11 8.82 -8.23
C LEU A 563 7.54 8.69 -9.64
N LEU A 564 6.25 8.37 -9.77
CA LEU A 564 5.55 8.40 -11.06
C LEU A 564 5.12 9.81 -11.46
N ASP A 565 4.77 10.67 -10.49
CA ASP A 565 4.53 12.10 -10.74
C ASP A 565 5.85 12.84 -11.04
N GLU A 566 6.97 12.43 -10.42
CA GLU A 566 8.31 12.98 -10.67
C GLU A 566 8.80 12.74 -12.11
N LEU A 567 8.35 11.70 -12.77
CA LEU A 567 8.71 11.40 -14.16
C LEU A 567 7.87 12.17 -15.18
N GLN A 568 6.72 12.75 -14.80
CA GLN A 568 5.78 13.39 -15.74
C GLN A 568 5.86 14.91 -15.80
N GLU A 569 6.46 15.61 -14.83
CA GLU A 569 6.46 17.07 -14.77
C GLU A 569 7.85 17.70 -14.69
N LYS A 570 8.77 17.40 -15.61
CA LYS A 570 10.00 18.19 -15.72
C LYS A 570 9.90 19.23 -16.82
N PRO A 571 9.76 20.54 -16.51
CA PRO A 571 10.25 21.54 -17.43
C PRO A 571 11.79 21.46 -17.41
N PRO A 572 12.46 21.49 -18.59
CA PRO A 572 13.90 21.33 -18.66
C PRO A 572 14.62 22.50 -17.97
N PRO A 573 15.69 22.27 -17.20
CA PRO A 573 16.54 23.35 -16.71
C PRO A 573 17.16 24.08 -17.90
N LYS A 574 17.08 25.40 -17.91
CA LYS A 574 17.76 26.23 -18.90
C LYS A 574 19.27 26.05 -18.76
N ARG A 575 19.85 25.20 -19.59
CA ARG A 575 21.28 25.09 -19.82
C ARG A 575 21.58 25.16 -21.32
N PRO A 576 22.80 25.58 -21.74
CA PRO A 576 23.09 25.91 -23.10
C PRO A 576 22.99 24.68 -24.02
N LYS A 577 22.54 24.95 -25.25
CA LYS A 577 22.28 24.02 -26.33
C LYS A 577 23.42 23.00 -26.52
N ARG A 578 23.25 21.81 -26.04
CA ARG A 578 23.83 20.58 -26.59
C ARG A 578 22.70 19.81 -27.27
N PRO A 579 22.96 18.97 -28.31
CA PRO A 579 21.90 18.24 -28.98
C PRO A 579 21.15 17.41 -27.95
N ALA A 580 19.85 17.53 -28.00
CA ALA A 580 18.97 16.82 -27.08
C ALA A 580 19.19 15.32 -27.21
N ILE A 581 19.86 14.74 -26.25
CA ILE A 581 19.70 13.31 -25.94
C ILE A 581 18.36 13.27 -25.22
N VAL A 582 17.42 12.61 -25.83
CA VAL A 582 16.05 12.44 -25.36
C VAL A 582 16.12 11.78 -24.00
N GLY A 583 15.92 12.57 -22.93
CA GLY A 583 15.65 12.05 -21.59
C GLY A 583 14.36 11.26 -21.60
N PHE A 584 14.13 10.46 -20.57
CA PHE A 584 12.98 9.62 -20.38
C PHE A 584 11.71 10.42 -20.70
N GLN A 585 11.32 10.35 -21.93
CA GLN A 585 9.96 10.60 -22.32
C GLN A 585 9.18 9.37 -21.87
N SER A 586 7.96 9.54 -21.40
CA SER A 586 7.03 8.45 -21.06
C SER A 586 7.18 7.30 -22.07
N ALA A 587 6.83 6.09 -21.67
CA ALA A 587 6.80 4.94 -22.58
C ALA A 587 6.06 5.23 -23.90
N GLY A 588 5.14 6.20 -23.89
CA GLY A 588 4.53 6.79 -25.08
C GLY A 588 5.54 7.47 -26.00
N ALA A 589 6.58 8.11 -25.47
CA ALA A 589 7.61 8.75 -26.31
C ALA A 589 8.64 7.76 -26.84
N PHE A 590 8.85 6.62 -26.20
CA PHE A 590 9.64 5.53 -26.78
C PHE A 590 8.89 4.86 -27.95
N ALA A 591 7.56 4.77 -27.86
CA ALA A 591 6.68 4.32 -28.94
C ALA A 591 6.49 5.38 -30.05
N ALA A 592 6.64 6.67 -29.73
CA ALA A 592 6.41 7.80 -30.63
C ALA A 592 7.58 8.13 -31.57
N SER A 593 8.54 7.23 -31.76
CA SER A 593 9.60 7.43 -32.76
C SER A 593 9.10 7.38 -34.22
N GLN A 594 7.84 7.07 -34.46
CA GLN A 594 7.13 7.36 -35.73
C GLN A 594 5.67 7.72 -35.43
N PRO A 595 5.21 8.94 -35.67
CA PRO A 595 3.79 9.19 -35.75
C PRO A 595 3.29 8.65 -37.11
N GLU A 596 2.95 7.38 -37.15
CA GLU A 596 1.95 6.97 -38.12
C GLU A 596 0.67 7.64 -37.70
N ILE A 597 0.11 8.46 -38.57
CA ILE A 597 -1.26 8.97 -38.43
C ILE A 597 -2.14 7.73 -38.41
N SER A 598 -2.48 7.28 -37.20
CA SER A 598 -3.33 6.12 -37.04
C SER A 598 -4.72 6.49 -37.55
N ILE A 599 -5.07 5.95 -38.69
CA ILE A 599 -6.46 6.01 -39.20
C ILE A 599 -7.29 5.28 -38.12
N PRO A 600 -8.35 5.91 -37.56
CA PRO A 600 -9.20 5.25 -36.59
C PRO A 600 -9.69 3.92 -37.10
N ASP A 601 -9.62 2.87 -36.28
CA ASP A 601 -10.09 1.55 -36.65
C ASP A 601 -11.58 1.58 -36.99
N SER A 602 -11.98 0.75 -37.98
CA SER A 602 -13.38 0.59 -38.37
C SER A 602 -14.22 0.20 -37.13
N PRO A 603 -15.46 0.70 -36.98
CA PRO A 603 -16.37 0.27 -35.92
C PRO A 603 -16.59 -1.26 -35.87
N ALA A 604 -16.42 -1.94 -37.00
CA ALA A 604 -16.54 -3.39 -37.14
C ALA A 604 -15.30 -4.16 -36.64
N MET A 605 -14.18 -3.48 -36.37
CA MET A 605 -12.95 -4.10 -35.88
C MET A 605 -13.15 -4.63 -34.46
N THR A 606 -12.80 -5.90 -34.26
CA THR A 606 -12.81 -6.54 -32.92
C THR A 606 -11.41 -6.66 -32.39
N TYR A 607 -11.23 -6.32 -31.10
CA TYR A 607 -9.97 -6.45 -30.39
C TYR A 607 -9.98 -7.70 -29.53
N VAL A 608 -8.95 -8.52 -29.65
CA VAL A 608 -8.77 -9.75 -28.87
C VAL A 608 -7.39 -9.72 -28.24
N ALA A 609 -7.32 -10.00 -26.95
CA ALA A 609 -6.02 -10.12 -26.28
C ALA A 609 -5.33 -11.41 -26.77
N THR A 610 -4.06 -11.31 -27.10
CA THR A 610 -3.24 -12.48 -27.39
C THR A 610 -3.02 -13.30 -26.11
N PRO A 611 -2.60 -14.57 -26.18
CA PRO A 611 -2.23 -15.35 -24.99
C PRO A 611 -1.20 -14.61 -24.09
N PHE A 612 -0.24 -13.90 -24.73
CA PHE A 612 0.69 -13.05 -24.01
C PHE A 612 0.02 -11.84 -23.36
N GLY A 613 -0.87 -11.16 -24.09
CA GLY A 613 -1.63 -10.02 -23.55
C GLY A 613 -2.55 -10.40 -22.38
N GLU A 614 -3.25 -11.52 -22.47
CA GLU A 614 -4.05 -12.05 -21.38
C GLU A 614 -3.21 -12.36 -20.14
N ARG A 615 -2.04 -12.98 -20.33
CA ARG A 615 -1.14 -13.32 -19.25
C ARG A 615 -0.65 -12.08 -18.52
N VAL A 616 -0.16 -11.09 -19.27
CA VAL A 616 0.32 -9.81 -18.71
C VAL A 616 -0.81 -9.10 -17.95
N SER A 617 -2.03 -9.10 -18.50
CA SER A 617 -3.19 -8.53 -17.82
C SER A 617 -3.53 -9.26 -16.50
N ARG A 618 -3.52 -10.59 -16.49
CA ARG A 618 -3.80 -11.40 -15.29
C ARG A 618 -2.75 -11.24 -14.21
N LEU A 619 -1.49 -11.06 -14.61
CA LEU A 619 -0.36 -10.82 -13.70
C LEU A 619 -0.29 -9.38 -13.19
N TYR A 620 -1.19 -8.51 -13.60
CA TYR A 620 -1.20 -7.09 -13.18
C TYR A 620 0.04 -6.30 -13.57
N LEU A 621 0.74 -6.72 -14.62
CA LEU A 621 1.93 -6.03 -15.12
C LEU A 621 1.57 -4.82 -15.98
N ASP A 622 2.40 -3.77 -15.89
CA ASP A 622 2.47 -2.82 -17.00
C ASP A 622 2.87 -3.61 -18.28
N PRO A 623 2.15 -3.47 -19.41
CA PRO A 623 2.55 -4.08 -20.67
C PRO A 623 4.02 -3.85 -21.03
N LEU A 624 4.60 -2.69 -20.69
CA LEU A 624 6.03 -2.43 -20.91
C LEU A 624 6.92 -3.35 -20.04
N SER A 625 6.55 -3.63 -18.80
CA SER A 625 7.25 -4.63 -17.98
C SER A 625 7.16 -6.01 -18.60
N GLY A 626 5.97 -6.39 -19.10
CA GLY A 626 5.77 -7.64 -19.83
C GLY A 626 6.71 -7.77 -21.02
N LEU A 627 6.87 -6.70 -21.79
CA LEU A 627 7.74 -6.64 -22.96
C LEU A 627 9.22 -6.81 -22.57
N ILE A 628 9.68 -6.05 -21.58
CA ILE A 628 11.08 -6.14 -21.06
C ILE A 628 11.39 -7.56 -20.57
N LEU A 629 10.47 -8.15 -19.82
CA LEU A 629 10.64 -9.51 -19.31
C LEU A 629 10.69 -10.51 -20.48
N ARG A 630 9.73 -10.49 -21.41
CA ARG A 630 9.70 -11.39 -22.55
C ARG A 630 11.00 -11.36 -23.35
N ASP A 631 11.46 -10.17 -23.72
CA ASP A 631 12.62 -10.02 -24.57
C ASP A 631 13.92 -10.37 -23.84
N GLY A 632 14.04 -10.01 -22.54
CA GLY A 632 15.16 -10.43 -21.69
C GLY A 632 15.20 -11.95 -21.46
N LEU A 633 14.04 -12.60 -21.27
CA LEU A 633 13.96 -14.05 -21.09
C LEU A 633 14.32 -14.80 -22.38
N ARG A 634 13.97 -14.29 -23.56
CA ARG A 634 14.41 -14.84 -24.84
C ARG A 634 15.92 -14.82 -24.99
N ARG A 635 16.56 -13.72 -24.56
CA ARG A 635 18.03 -13.63 -24.51
C ARG A 635 18.62 -14.58 -23.46
N ALA A 636 18.03 -14.69 -22.27
CA ALA A 636 18.47 -15.64 -21.25
C ALA A 636 18.47 -17.10 -21.79
N ARG A 637 17.40 -17.48 -22.49
CA ARG A 637 17.26 -18.79 -23.15
C ARG A 637 18.37 -19.04 -24.16
N GLN A 638 18.71 -18.06 -25.00
CA GLN A 638 19.80 -18.14 -25.93
C GLN A 638 21.18 -18.28 -25.25
N VAL A 639 21.38 -17.65 -24.11
CA VAL A 639 22.60 -17.78 -23.29
C VAL A 639 22.71 -19.22 -22.76
N ILE A 640 21.67 -19.75 -22.17
CA ILE A 640 21.62 -21.14 -21.66
C ILE A 640 21.91 -22.15 -22.78
N CYS A 641 21.37 -21.97 -23.99
CA CYS A 641 21.65 -22.83 -25.15
C CYS A 641 23.12 -22.86 -25.53
N ARG A 642 23.89 -21.80 -25.24
CA ARG A 642 25.33 -21.70 -25.60
C ARG A 642 26.23 -22.28 -24.52
N ILE A 643 25.74 -22.55 -23.32
CA ILE A 643 26.51 -23.10 -22.20
C ILE A 643 26.44 -24.63 -22.29
N ILE A 644 27.64 -25.28 -22.38
CA ILE A 644 27.73 -26.73 -22.57
C ILE A 644 27.80 -27.47 -21.24
N GLU A 645 28.52 -26.93 -20.25
CA GLU A 645 28.82 -27.60 -18.98
C GLU A 645 27.86 -27.24 -17.84
N ASP A 646 27.32 -26.00 -17.81
CA ASP A 646 26.40 -25.55 -16.78
C ASP A 646 25.27 -24.75 -17.44
N ARG A 647 24.15 -25.41 -17.70
CA ARG A 647 22.95 -24.80 -18.30
C ARG A 647 22.19 -23.93 -17.31
N SER A 648 22.88 -22.95 -16.72
CA SER A 648 22.30 -22.04 -15.76
C SER A 648 22.51 -20.57 -16.13
N ILE A 649 21.68 -19.69 -15.59
CA ILE A 649 21.87 -18.25 -15.67
C ILE A 649 22.08 -17.71 -14.28
N SER A 650 22.92 -16.69 -14.15
CA SER A 650 23.22 -16.17 -12.82
C SER A 650 21.97 -15.55 -12.19
N PRO A 651 21.74 -15.76 -10.89
CA PRO A 651 20.66 -15.11 -10.20
C PRO A 651 20.71 -13.58 -10.33
N TRP A 652 21.91 -12.98 -10.41
CA TRP A 652 22.07 -11.55 -10.58
C TRP A 652 21.52 -11.08 -11.93
N ALA A 653 21.71 -11.82 -13.02
CA ALA A 653 21.16 -11.49 -14.33
C ALA A 653 19.62 -11.43 -14.31
N LEU A 654 18.97 -12.41 -13.66
CA LEU A 654 17.53 -12.44 -13.47
C LEU A 654 17.05 -11.29 -12.56
N LEU A 655 17.77 -11.01 -11.47
CA LEU A 655 17.45 -9.89 -10.60
C LEU A 655 17.56 -8.56 -11.34
N HIS A 656 18.67 -8.36 -12.08
CA HIS A 656 18.84 -7.14 -12.86
C HIS A 656 17.70 -6.95 -13.88
N LEU A 657 17.28 -8.01 -14.56
CA LEU A 657 16.18 -7.97 -15.50
C LEU A 657 14.87 -7.53 -14.82
N VAL A 658 14.48 -8.15 -13.72
CA VAL A 658 13.20 -7.83 -13.06
C VAL A 658 13.20 -6.44 -12.41
N VAL A 659 14.33 -5.99 -11.85
CA VAL A 659 14.43 -4.65 -11.27
C VAL A 659 14.54 -3.54 -12.32
N SER A 660 14.77 -3.87 -13.59
CA SER A 660 14.76 -2.92 -14.72
C SER A 660 13.35 -2.64 -15.25
N THR A 661 12.33 -3.33 -14.75
CA THR A 661 10.93 -3.11 -15.18
C THR A 661 10.32 -1.89 -14.50
N PRO A 662 9.41 -1.17 -15.18
CA PRO A 662 8.66 -0.05 -14.57
C PRO A 662 7.90 -0.41 -13.30
N ASP A 663 7.48 -1.66 -13.15
CA ASP A 663 6.75 -2.13 -11.98
C ASP A 663 7.64 -2.34 -10.74
N PHE A 664 8.95 -2.24 -10.86
CA PHE A 664 9.84 -2.37 -9.71
C PHE A 664 10.24 -1.00 -9.15
N PRO A 665 10.01 -0.71 -7.86
CA PRO A 665 10.42 0.53 -7.23
C PRO A 665 11.93 0.52 -6.95
N PRO A 666 12.76 1.29 -7.67
CA PRO A 666 14.20 1.23 -7.54
C PRO A 666 14.72 1.84 -6.23
N LEU A 667 15.92 1.43 -5.81
CA LEU A 667 16.63 1.99 -4.66
C LEU A 667 17.65 3.03 -5.12
N TRP A 668 17.34 4.30 -4.95
CA TRP A 668 18.20 5.39 -5.37
C TRP A 668 19.52 5.44 -4.57
N PRO A 669 20.67 5.68 -5.24
CA PRO A 669 21.94 5.88 -4.56
C PRO A 669 21.91 7.10 -3.63
N ARG A 670 22.67 7.03 -2.54
CA ARG A 670 22.80 8.14 -1.58
C ARG A 670 24.28 8.46 -1.35
N GLY A 671 24.61 9.75 -1.32
CA GLY A 671 25.98 10.20 -1.04
C GLY A 671 27.03 9.61 -2.03
N ASN A 672 28.07 8.98 -1.50
CA ASN A 672 29.20 8.48 -2.29
C ASN A 672 28.99 7.08 -2.89
N GLN A 673 27.76 6.56 -2.91
CA GLN A 673 27.51 5.18 -3.34
C GLN A 673 27.72 4.98 -4.85
N ASN A 674 27.67 6.02 -5.67
CA ASN A 674 27.76 5.90 -7.14
C ASN A 674 29.04 5.19 -7.59
N GLU A 675 30.22 5.56 -7.09
CA GLU A 675 31.47 4.92 -7.47
C GLU A 675 31.52 3.41 -7.13
N LEU A 676 30.88 3.03 -6.04
CA LEU A 676 30.82 1.63 -5.62
C LEU A 676 29.87 0.84 -6.51
N ILE A 677 28.76 1.46 -6.89
CA ILE A 677 27.75 0.87 -7.76
C ILE A 677 28.30 0.75 -9.19
N ASP A 678 29.00 1.78 -9.71
CA ASP A 678 29.62 1.77 -11.02
C ASP A 678 30.61 0.59 -11.15
N LYS A 679 31.45 0.35 -10.12
CA LYS A 679 32.32 -0.82 -10.08
C LYS A 679 31.56 -2.15 -10.10
N LYS A 680 30.42 -2.23 -9.41
CA LYS A 680 29.56 -3.44 -9.43
C LYS A 680 28.97 -3.66 -10.82
N ILE A 681 28.53 -2.59 -11.51
CA ILE A 681 28.03 -2.67 -12.89
C ILE A 681 29.13 -3.20 -13.81
N ASP A 682 30.34 -2.63 -13.74
CA ASP A 682 31.47 -3.07 -14.56
C ASP A 682 31.81 -4.56 -14.35
N MET A 683 31.75 -5.04 -13.11
CA MET A 683 31.99 -6.45 -12.78
C MET A 683 30.91 -7.40 -13.31
N MET A 684 29.70 -6.92 -13.52
CA MET A 684 28.55 -7.74 -13.88
C MET A 684 28.05 -7.44 -15.31
N ALA A 685 28.78 -6.64 -16.08
CA ALA A 685 28.37 -6.16 -17.40
C ALA A 685 28.03 -7.28 -18.39
N ASP A 686 28.78 -8.39 -18.36
CA ASP A 686 28.58 -9.58 -19.20
C ASP A 686 27.31 -10.39 -18.82
N GLN A 687 26.72 -10.11 -17.69
CA GLN A 687 25.50 -10.80 -17.18
C GLN A 687 24.22 -10.00 -17.41
N ILE A 688 24.31 -8.81 -17.97
CA ILE A 688 23.16 -7.95 -18.23
C ILE A 688 22.38 -8.50 -19.44
N LEU A 689 21.09 -8.80 -19.24
CA LEU A 689 20.21 -9.32 -20.27
C LEU A 689 19.53 -8.24 -21.14
N LEU A 690 19.70 -6.97 -20.80
CA LEU A 690 19.20 -5.86 -21.59
C LEU A 690 20.18 -5.51 -22.73
N GLU A 691 19.64 -5.12 -23.88
CA GLU A 691 20.44 -4.58 -24.97
C GLU A 691 21.02 -3.20 -24.60
N PRO A 692 22.20 -2.81 -25.13
CA PRO A 692 22.76 -1.48 -24.88
C PRO A 692 21.82 -0.32 -25.26
N SER A 693 21.00 -0.50 -26.28
CA SER A 693 19.97 0.47 -26.69
C SER A 693 18.86 0.61 -25.63
N GLU A 694 18.46 -0.48 -25.00
CA GLU A 694 17.47 -0.50 -23.92
C GLU A 694 18.04 0.13 -22.65
N ILE A 695 19.30 -0.18 -22.30
CA ILE A 695 19.99 0.46 -21.17
C ILE A 695 20.11 1.97 -21.37
N ASN A 696 20.45 2.40 -22.57
CA ASN A 696 20.52 3.81 -22.91
C ASN A 696 19.13 4.49 -22.88
N ALA A 697 18.08 3.76 -23.20
CA ALA A 697 16.71 4.23 -23.16
C ALA A 697 16.18 4.35 -21.71
N LEU A 698 16.81 3.69 -20.72
CA LEU A 698 16.50 3.91 -19.30
C LEU A 698 16.87 5.33 -18.82
N GLY A 699 17.55 6.13 -19.63
CA GLY A 699 17.68 7.56 -19.43
C GLY A 699 18.97 7.97 -18.72
N PHE A 700 18.87 8.48 -17.50
CA PHE A 700 20.02 9.07 -16.81
C PHE A 700 20.90 8.02 -16.14
N PRO A 701 22.24 8.25 -16.01
CA PRO A 701 23.14 7.33 -15.28
C PRO A 701 22.65 7.01 -13.85
N GLN A 702 21.91 7.91 -13.23
CA GLN A 702 21.35 7.70 -11.90
C GLN A 702 20.30 6.59 -11.85
N GLU A 703 19.53 6.38 -12.93
CA GLU A 703 18.54 5.29 -13.02
C GLU A 703 19.21 3.95 -13.19
N VAL A 704 20.25 3.87 -14.01
CA VAL A 704 21.09 2.67 -14.16
C VAL A 704 21.68 2.29 -12.80
N ASN A 705 22.20 3.27 -12.06
CA ASN A 705 22.75 3.04 -10.74
C ASN A 705 21.68 2.62 -9.71
N ALA A 706 20.46 3.13 -9.81
CA ALA A 706 19.35 2.73 -8.93
C ALA A 706 18.91 1.28 -9.20
N ILE A 707 18.86 0.86 -10.46
CA ILE A 707 18.60 -0.52 -10.89
C ILE A 707 19.71 -1.44 -10.35
N ALA A 708 20.96 -1.12 -10.61
CA ALA A 708 22.09 -1.91 -10.16
C ALA A 708 22.17 -2.03 -8.62
N LYS A 709 21.91 -0.93 -7.91
CA LYS A 709 21.80 -0.94 -6.45
C LYS A 709 20.70 -1.87 -5.96
N SER A 710 19.54 -1.84 -6.63
CA SER A 710 18.40 -2.69 -6.27
C SER A 710 18.75 -4.18 -6.48
N ALA A 711 19.31 -4.53 -7.62
CA ALA A 711 19.77 -5.89 -7.90
C ALA A 711 20.82 -6.36 -6.88
N TRP A 712 21.80 -5.51 -6.57
CA TRP A 712 22.82 -5.82 -5.57
C TRP A 712 22.23 -6.00 -4.17
N THR A 713 21.28 -5.18 -3.77
CA THR A 713 20.60 -5.32 -2.47
C THR A 713 19.92 -6.69 -2.35
N LEU A 714 19.21 -7.12 -3.40
CA LEU A 714 18.54 -8.43 -3.42
C LEU A 714 19.55 -9.58 -3.47
N GLU A 715 20.66 -9.41 -4.17
CA GLU A 715 21.75 -10.38 -4.20
C GLU A 715 22.37 -10.54 -2.80
N SER A 716 22.75 -9.45 -2.14
CA SER A 716 23.27 -9.46 -0.76
C SER A 716 22.31 -10.17 0.21
N TRP A 717 21.02 -9.92 0.06
CA TRP A 717 19.97 -10.60 0.83
C TRP A 717 19.97 -12.11 0.59
N MET A 718 20.04 -12.55 -0.68
CA MET A 718 20.11 -13.98 -1.03
C MET A 718 21.43 -14.65 -0.62
N LEU A 719 22.51 -13.90 -0.51
CA LEU A 719 23.83 -14.38 -0.05
C LEU A 719 23.91 -14.47 1.48
N GLU A 720 22.82 -14.18 2.18
CA GLU A 720 22.68 -14.22 3.64
C GLU A 720 23.50 -13.14 4.37
N GLU A 721 23.85 -12.05 3.69
CA GLU A 721 24.41 -10.90 4.40
C GLU A 721 23.43 -10.46 5.49
N SER A 722 23.95 -10.10 6.65
CA SER A 722 23.11 -9.64 7.76
C SER A 722 22.42 -8.34 7.39
N MET A 723 21.23 -8.11 7.96
CA MET A 723 20.51 -6.84 7.75
C MET A 723 21.36 -5.63 8.14
N ARG A 724 22.21 -5.76 9.17
CA ARG A 724 23.13 -4.72 9.62
C ARG A 724 24.21 -4.41 8.58
N GLU A 725 24.73 -5.40 7.87
CA GLU A 725 25.69 -5.21 6.76
C GLU A 725 25.02 -4.51 5.58
N ILE A 726 23.83 -4.96 5.17
CA ILE A 726 23.04 -4.33 4.10
C ILE A 726 22.72 -2.85 4.46
N GLU A 727 22.32 -2.59 5.70
CA GLU A 727 22.03 -1.24 6.20
C GLU A 727 23.28 -0.35 6.17
N SER A 728 24.45 -0.86 6.61
CA SER A 728 25.68 -0.08 6.67
C SER A 728 26.30 0.17 5.28
N THR A 729 26.23 -0.79 4.36
CA THR A 729 26.87 -0.73 3.03
C THR A 729 25.99 -0.02 2.01
N LEU A 730 24.72 -0.40 1.94
CA LEU A 730 23.79 0.06 0.91
C LEU A 730 22.79 1.11 1.41
N GLY A 731 22.74 1.34 2.74
CA GLY A 731 21.82 2.31 3.35
C GLY A 731 20.34 1.92 3.21
N VAL A 732 20.05 0.62 3.16
CA VAL A 732 18.70 0.09 2.94
C VAL A 732 18.11 -0.37 4.27
N ALA A 733 16.95 0.18 4.64
CA ALA A 733 16.25 -0.19 5.85
C ALA A 733 15.48 -1.53 5.70
N PRO A 734 15.18 -2.25 6.81
CA PRO A 734 14.48 -3.54 6.74
C PRO A 734 13.14 -3.49 6.01
N GLY A 735 12.33 -2.45 6.25
CA GLY A 735 11.07 -2.25 5.54
C GLY A 735 11.25 -2.01 4.05
N ASP A 736 12.28 -1.26 3.65
CA ASP A 736 12.61 -1.03 2.24
C ASP A 736 13.03 -2.31 1.53
N LEU A 737 13.86 -3.11 2.19
CA LEU A 737 14.26 -4.40 1.66
C LEU A 737 13.05 -5.32 1.48
N ARG A 738 12.16 -5.40 2.47
CA ARG A 738 10.97 -6.26 2.40
C ARG A 738 10.10 -5.94 1.19
N ILE A 739 9.85 -4.66 0.94
CA ILE A 739 9.09 -4.22 -0.24
C ILE A 739 9.76 -4.69 -1.54
N ARG A 740 11.09 -4.55 -1.66
CA ARG A 740 11.84 -4.98 -2.85
C ARG A 740 11.85 -6.49 -3.02
N VAL A 741 11.91 -7.22 -1.93
CA VAL A 741 11.76 -8.69 -1.92
C VAL A 741 10.40 -9.10 -2.45
N ASP A 742 9.33 -8.45 -1.99
CA ASP A 742 7.96 -8.76 -2.41
C ASP A 742 7.77 -8.46 -3.91
N HIS A 743 8.23 -7.28 -4.41
CA HIS A 743 8.17 -6.93 -5.83
C HIS A 743 9.02 -7.87 -6.70
N ALA A 744 10.25 -8.16 -6.29
CA ALA A 744 11.11 -9.06 -7.04
C ALA A 744 10.55 -10.48 -7.10
N THR A 745 9.97 -10.97 -6.00
CA THR A 745 9.32 -12.29 -5.95
C THR A 745 8.14 -12.36 -6.92
N TRP A 746 7.30 -11.32 -6.97
CA TRP A 746 6.20 -11.22 -7.90
C TRP A 746 6.68 -11.14 -9.36
N LEU A 747 7.65 -10.28 -9.68
CA LEU A 747 8.17 -10.14 -11.03
C LEU A 747 8.91 -11.39 -11.50
N LEU A 748 9.58 -12.12 -10.61
CA LEU A 748 10.16 -13.43 -10.93
C LEU A 748 9.08 -14.47 -11.19
N ASN A 749 7.96 -14.44 -10.46
CA ASN A 749 6.82 -15.29 -10.79
C ASN A 749 6.22 -14.91 -12.15
N ALA A 750 6.09 -13.63 -12.42
CA ALA A 750 5.64 -13.14 -13.72
C ALA A 750 6.59 -13.55 -14.86
N ALA A 751 7.89 -13.47 -14.64
CA ALA A 751 8.91 -13.95 -15.58
C ALA A 751 8.75 -15.44 -15.88
N ARG A 752 8.50 -16.25 -14.83
CA ARG A 752 8.23 -17.69 -14.99
C ARG A 752 6.95 -17.92 -15.82
N GLU A 753 5.87 -17.25 -15.52
CA GLU A 753 4.59 -17.39 -16.21
C GLU A 753 4.65 -16.94 -17.68
N ILE A 754 5.39 -15.86 -17.97
CA ILE A 754 5.62 -15.40 -19.35
C ILE A 754 6.44 -16.44 -20.10
N SER A 755 7.46 -17.01 -19.46
CA SER A 755 8.33 -18.01 -20.05
C SER A 755 7.56 -19.28 -20.44
N LEU A 756 6.74 -19.82 -19.56
CA LEU A 756 5.93 -21.03 -19.77
C LEU A 756 5.03 -20.99 -21.00
N HIS A 757 4.74 -19.84 -21.56
CA HIS A 757 3.75 -19.61 -22.61
C HIS A 757 4.29 -18.84 -23.81
N ASP A 758 5.62 -18.93 -24.03
CA ASP A 758 6.23 -18.36 -25.23
C ASP A 758 6.19 -19.41 -26.37
N ASP A 759 5.33 -19.18 -27.34
CA ASP A 759 5.07 -20.10 -28.45
C ASP A 759 6.22 -20.15 -29.47
N GLY A 760 6.34 -21.27 -30.20
CA GLY A 760 7.25 -21.41 -31.34
C GLY A 760 8.67 -21.83 -30.98
N LEU A 761 8.87 -22.50 -29.85
CA LEU A 761 10.15 -23.05 -29.43
C LEU A 761 10.51 -24.34 -30.19
N ASN A 762 11.74 -24.42 -30.68
CA ASN A 762 12.32 -25.69 -31.17
C ASN A 762 12.80 -26.57 -30.00
N GLU A 763 13.20 -27.84 -30.27
CA GLU A 763 13.57 -28.78 -29.21
C GLU A 763 14.69 -28.24 -28.27
N LEU A 764 15.71 -27.57 -28.79
CA LEU A 764 16.81 -27.00 -28.00
C LEU A 764 16.33 -25.86 -27.13
N LEU A 765 15.43 -25.05 -27.62
CA LEU A 765 14.82 -23.94 -26.86
C LEU A 765 13.85 -24.47 -25.80
N VAL A 766 13.16 -25.57 -26.00
CA VAL A 766 12.31 -26.22 -25.00
C VAL A 766 13.14 -26.74 -23.82
N GLU A 767 14.31 -27.38 -24.09
CA GLU A 767 15.21 -27.80 -23.03
C GLU A 767 15.77 -26.61 -22.26
N ALA A 768 16.23 -25.56 -22.97
CA ALA A 768 16.70 -24.31 -22.34
C ALA A 768 15.61 -23.58 -21.54
N GLU A 769 14.36 -23.73 -21.95
CA GLU A 769 13.20 -23.20 -21.22
C GLU A 769 13.01 -23.88 -19.88
N ALA A 770 13.09 -25.20 -19.82
CA ALA A 770 13.00 -25.94 -18.57
C ALA A 770 14.10 -25.55 -17.59
N ASP A 771 15.34 -25.43 -18.09
CA ASP A 771 16.50 -24.99 -17.30
C ASP A 771 16.31 -23.53 -16.81
N LEU A 772 15.80 -22.64 -17.67
CA LEU A 772 15.51 -21.24 -17.33
C LEU A 772 14.43 -21.13 -16.25
N ILE A 773 13.34 -21.89 -16.39
CA ILE A 773 12.25 -21.93 -15.38
C ILE A 773 12.79 -22.40 -14.03
N GLU A 774 13.66 -23.41 -14.00
CA GLU A 774 14.29 -23.86 -12.77
C GLU A 774 15.16 -22.76 -12.15
N CYS A 775 15.99 -22.07 -12.95
CA CYS A 775 16.80 -20.93 -12.50
C CYS A 775 15.94 -19.80 -11.92
N ILE A 776 14.83 -19.45 -12.58
CA ILE A 776 13.89 -18.43 -12.11
C ILE A 776 13.28 -18.85 -10.77
N GLU A 777 12.80 -20.09 -10.66
CA GLU A 777 12.12 -20.57 -9.46
C GLU A 777 13.08 -20.70 -8.26
N ILE A 778 14.30 -21.16 -8.47
CA ILE A 778 15.35 -21.17 -7.44
C ILE A 778 15.65 -19.74 -6.98
N THR A 779 15.83 -18.82 -7.93
CA THR A 779 16.11 -17.41 -7.62
C THR A 779 14.95 -16.79 -6.84
N ARG A 780 13.70 -17.03 -7.26
CA ARG A 780 12.49 -16.55 -6.57
C ARG A 780 12.44 -17.03 -5.12
N LYS A 781 12.63 -18.33 -4.88
CA LYS A 781 12.66 -18.91 -3.53
C LYS A 781 13.78 -18.33 -2.68
N ARG A 782 14.95 -18.11 -3.25
CA ARG A 782 16.10 -17.52 -2.56
C ARG A 782 15.85 -16.07 -2.18
N VAL A 783 15.26 -15.26 -3.09
CA VAL A 783 14.87 -13.87 -2.81
C VAL A 783 13.83 -13.81 -1.70
N LEU A 784 12.74 -14.58 -1.83
CA LEU A 784 11.65 -14.60 -0.85
C LEU A 784 12.16 -14.87 0.57
N ASN A 785 13.09 -15.79 0.71
CA ASN A 785 13.57 -16.28 2.00
C ASN A 785 14.91 -15.68 2.45
N GLY A 786 15.60 -14.96 1.58
CA GLY A 786 16.92 -14.38 1.88
C GLY A 786 17.96 -15.40 2.23
N CYS A 787 18.12 -16.45 1.42
CA CYS A 787 19.03 -17.54 1.71
C CYS A 787 19.71 -18.11 0.47
N LYS A 788 20.79 -18.82 0.70
CA LYS A 788 21.46 -19.62 -0.32
C LYS A 788 20.64 -20.86 -0.64
N GLU A 789 20.91 -21.47 -1.78
CA GLU A 789 20.17 -22.62 -2.32
C GLU A 789 20.20 -23.84 -1.39
N ASP A 790 21.33 -24.06 -0.70
CA ASP A 790 21.52 -25.18 0.23
C ASP A 790 20.55 -25.19 1.42
N LEU A 791 19.86 -24.07 1.69
CA LEU A 791 18.90 -23.94 2.77
C LEU A 791 17.43 -24.09 2.35
N LEU A 792 17.13 -24.11 1.06
CA LEU A 792 15.76 -24.11 0.56
C LEU A 792 14.93 -25.28 1.10
N ALA A 793 15.55 -26.46 1.28
CA ALA A 793 14.86 -27.62 1.87
C ALA A 793 14.47 -27.40 3.34
N LEU A 794 15.29 -26.69 4.11
CA LEU A 794 15.04 -26.40 5.53
C LEU A 794 14.00 -25.30 5.73
N ILE A 795 14.06 -24.28 4.87
CA ILE A 795 13.11 -23.14 4.96
C ILE A 795 11.68 -23.53 4.63
N ALA A 796 11.49 -24.59 3.86
CA ALA A 796 10.17 -25.17 3.62
C ALA A 796 9.49 -25.69 4.90
N ILE A 797 10.22 -25.78 6.02
CA ILE A 797 9.68 -26.23 7.32
C ILE A 797 9.08 -25.02 8.04
N ARG A 798 7.80 -25.10 8.39
CA ARG A 798 7.11 -24.03 9.12
C ARG A 798 7.84 -23.65 10.42
N GLY A 799 8.16 -22.36 10.55
CA GLY A 799 8.86 -21.81 11.73
C GLY A 799 10.39 -21.83 11.62
N VAL A 800 10.94 -22.23 10.47
CA VAL A 800 12.37 -22.17 10.19
C VAL A 800 12.66 -21.02 9.22
N GLY A 801 13.08 -19.87 9.73
CA GLY A 801 13.58 -18.74 8.93
C GLY A 801 15.06 -18.92 8.57
N ARG A 802 15.63 -18.00 7.76
CA ARG A 802 17.00 -18.07 7.23
C ARG A 802 18.09 -18.28 8.29
N VAL A 803 17.99 -17.58 9.44
CA VAL A 803 18.95 -17.67 10.55
C VAL A 803 18.91 -19.06 11.18
N ARG A 804 17.73 -19.57 11.47
CA ARG A 804 17.56 -20.92 12.02
C ARG A 804 17.99 -21.99 11.03
N ALA A 805 17.65 -21.82 9.74
CA ALA A 805 18.07 -22.75 8.69
C ALA A 805 19.60 -22.82 8.60
N ARG A 806 20.31 -21.69 8.64
CA ARG A 806 21.76 -21.65 8.62
C ARG A 806 22.36 -22.27 9.88
N THR A 807 21.77 -22.04 11.07
CA THR A 807 22.20 -22.72 12.30
C THR A 807 22.06 -24.23 12.17
N LEU A 808 20.93 -24.73 11.67
CA LEU A 808 20.71 -26.16 11.43
C LEU A 808 21.73 -26.75 10.44
N ALA A 809 21.96 -26.05 9.33
CA ALA A 809 22.95 -26.47 8.32
C ALA A 809 24.37 -26.53 8.89
N ASN A 810 24.78 -25.57 9.72
CA ASN A 810 26.07 -25.56 10.42
C ASN A 810 26.21 -26.72 11.42
N HIS A 811 25.10 -27.22 11.97
CA HIS A 811 25.07 -28.42 12.78
C HIS A 811 24.97 -29.72 11.96
N GLY A 812 25.03 -29.63 10.63
CA GLY A 812 25.05 -30.75 9.71
C GLY A 812 23.68 -31.28 9.30
N PHE A 813 22.60 -30.53 9.54
CA PHE A 813 21.23 -30.86 9.11
C PHE A 813 20.84 -29.99 7.93
N ARG A 814 20.61 -30.57 6.76
CA ARG A 814 20.26 -29.84 5.52
C ARG A 814 18.89 -30.17 4.95
N THR A 815 18.28 -31.26 5.44
CA THR A 815 17.00 -31.73 4.95
C THR A 815 16.02 -32.01 6.10
N PRO A 816 14.69 -31.96 5.85
CA PRO A 816 13.69 -32.33 6.84
C PRO A 816 13.88 -33.76 7.37
N MET A 817 14.36 -34.69 6.51
CA MET A 817 14.60 -36.10 6.89
C MET A 817 15.72 -36.19 7.93
N GLU A 818 16.83 -35.49 7.75
CA GLU A 818 17.94 -35.46 8.71
C GLU A 818 17.53 -34.89 10.05
N LEU A 819 16.64 -33.88 10.05
CA LEU A 819 16.08 -33.28 11.27
C LEU A 819 15.25 -34.30 12.05
N CYS A 820 14.39 -35.09 11.38
CA CYS A 820 13.60 -36.14 12.04
C CYS A 820 14.47 -37.22 12.65
N GLN A 821 15.67 -37.41 12.13
CA GLN A 821 16.64 -38.42 12.61
C GLN A 821 17.64 -37.84 13.64
N MET A 822 17.43 -36.62 14.12
CA MET A 822 18.34 -35.92 15.03
C MET A 822 18.50 -36.66 16.36
N LYS A 823 19.74 -37.01 16.71
CA LYS A 823 20.06 -37.68 17.98
C LYS A 823 19.90 -36.73 19.17
N LYS A 824 19.51 -37.25 20.35
CA LYS A 824 19.33 -36.48 21.60
C LYS A 824 20.52 -35.56 21.93
N LYS A 825 21.76 -36.05 21.71
CA LYS A 825 22.97 -35.23 21.94
C LYS A 825 23.03 -34.00 21.05
N SER A 826 22.61 -34.11 19.78
CA SER A 826 22.55 -32.98 18.84
C SER A 826 21.40 -32.03 19.17
N GLN A 827 20.26 -32.57 19.64
CA GLN A 827 19.14 -31.76 20.13
C GLN A 827 19.55 -30.86 21.31
N GLN A 828 20.29 -31.43 22.27
CA GLN A 828 20.80 -30.67 23.42
C GLN A 828 21.80 -29.61 22.97
N LYS A 829 22.75 -29.97 22.08
CA LYS A 829 23.74 -29.04 21.58
C LYS A 829 23.11 -27.84 20.85
N LEU A 830 22.03 -28.10 20.10
CA LEU A 830 21.29 -27.06 19.39
C LEU A 830 20.46 -26.20 20.37
N ALA A 831 19.87 -26.83 21.42
CA ALA A 831 19.08 -26.12 22.43
C ALA A 831 19.93 -25.16 23.30
N ASP A 832 21.25 -25.41 23.39
CA ASP A 832 22.21 -24.55 24.11
C ASP A 832 22.66 -23.33 23.29
N GLU A 833 22.31 -23.24 21.99
CA GLU A 833 22.61 -22.10 21.13
C GLU A 833 21.75 -20.90 21.49
N ARG A 834 22.28 -19.70 21.26
CA ARG A 834 21.56 -18.44 21.53
C ARG A 834 20.28 -18.35 20.68
N GLY A 835 19.15 -18.12 21.36
CA GLY A 835 17.84 -18.05 20.72
C GLY A 835 17.16 -19.38 20.44
N TRP A 836 17.74 -20.49 20.94
CA TRP A 836 17.18 -21.82 20.87
C TRP A 836 16.70 -22.29 22.27
N SER A 837 15.82 -23.26 22.27
CA SER A 837 15.33 -23.91 23.48
C SER A 837 14.96 -25.36 23.18
N PRO A 838 14.91 -26.25 24.18
CA PRO A 838 14.47 -27.63 23.99
C PRO A 838 13.04 -27.74 23.43
N HIS A 839 12.20 -26.78 23.74
CA HIS A 839 10.84 -26.68 23.18
C HIS A 839 10.86 -26.32 21.69
N LEU A 840 11.62 -25.31 21.29
CA LEU A 840 11.76 -24.89 19.91
C LEU A 840 12.32 -26.00 19.02
N VAL A 841 13.35 -26.71 19.50
CA VAL A 841 13.94 -27.85 18.76
C VAL A 841 12.87 -28.92 18.48
N ARG A 842 12.05 -29.28 19.48
CA ARG A 842 10.95 -30.24 19.31
C ARG A 842 9.90 -29.74 18.32
N THR A 843 9.48 -28.48 18.44
CA THR A 843 8.51 -27.86 17.52
C THR A 843 8.97 -27.90 16.06
N ILE A 844 10.26 -27.63 15.81
CA ILE A 844 10.86 -27.71 14.46
C ILE A 844 10.90 -29.15 13.96
N MET A 845 11.28 -30.12 14.80
CA MET A 845 11.28 -31.54 14.43
C MET A 845 9.88 -32.05 14.08
N ASP A 846 8.86 -31.67 14.88
CA ASP A 846 7.46 -32.01 14.61
C ASP A 846 6.95 -31.35 13.31
N ALA A 847 7.40 -30.14 13.01
CA ALA A 847 7.08 -29.46 11.75
C ALA A 847 7.77 -30.14 10.55
N ALA A 848 9.02 -30.60 10.70
CA ALA A 848 9.73 -31.37 9.69
C ALA A 848 9.04 -32.70 9.38
N ASP A 849 8.57 -33.43 10.41
CA ASP A 849 7.81 -34.69 10.23
C ASP A 849 6.49 -34.43 9.46
N ARG A 850 5.77 -33.38 9.82
CA ARG A 850 4.54 -32.98 9.10
C ARG A 850 4.83 -32.64 7.62
N ALA A 851 5.91 -31.89 7.35
CA ALA A 851 6.31 -31.54 5.98
C ALA A 851 6.67 -32.78 5.14
N LEU A 852 7.29 -33.81 5.74
CA LEU A 852 7.58 -35.08 5.07
C LEU A 852 6.31 -35.90 4.79
N ARG A 853 5.34 -35.89 5.70
CA ARG A 853 4.06 -36.59 5.51
C ARG A 853 3.19 -35.93 4.43
N ALA A 854 3.22 -34.60 4.33
CA ALA A 854 2.48 -33.86 3.31
C ALA A 854 3.04 -34.05 1.88
N ARG A 855 4.30 -34.48 1.74
CA ARG A 855 4.95 -34.81 0.45
C ARG A 855 4.75 -36.26 0.01
N ARG A 856 4.26 -37.13 0.87
CA ARG A 856 3.86 -38.49 0.55
C ARG A 856 2.38 -38.55 0.19
#